data_747b1d1313ef187d99d88a28a64849d1
#
_entry.id   747b1d1313ef187d99d88a28a64849d1
#
_cell.length_a   1.000
_cell.length_b   1.000
_cell.length_c   1.000
_cell.angle_alpha   90.00
_cell.angle_beta   90.00
_cell.angle_gamma   90.00
#
_symmetry.space_group_name_H-M   'P 1'
#
loop_
_entity.id
_entity.type
_entity.pdbx_description
1 polymer ?
#
loop_
_entity_poly.entity_id
_entity_poly.type
_entity_poly.pdbx_seq_one_letter_code
_entity_poly.pdbx_strand_id
1 'polypeptide(L)'
;MRETYDPAEVESVQQAHWRAKDIYRAVEHALDANGNEKPKFYVCPMLPYPSGKLHMGHVRNYTLNDVLYRYLRMRGMNVMTPMGWDSFGLPAENAAIAKKVAPAKWTYDNIADMKAQMEPLGLAFDWSREVTTCKPDYYRWNQWMFLKMLEKGVAYRKTQTVNWDPVDHTVLANEQVIEGRGWRSGAIVEKREIPGYYLGITHYAEELLKDLDQLQGWPEQVRRMQEHWIGKSYGVNLAFPYELDGKKKELRVYTTRPDTIMGVTFAAIAAEHPLALRLAKDKPELQAFIDECRKGSVSEADMATMEKKGVPTGFCVKHPLTGSDVPVWIGNYVLMTYGEGAVMGVPAHDERDFAFALKYGLPIKQVIGKKGEVFDDKVWHEWYGEKEATFCVNSGKYDGMDFEQARDAVAKDLEALGLGKLQVQYRLRDWSISRQRYWGTPIPMINCPHCGPVPVPEKDLPVILPEDLIPDGSGNPLNQDEAFLNCKCPKCGRDAKRETDTMDTFVDSSWYYMRYCSPDCETSMVDERNDYWMAMDQYIGGIEHAVLHLLYARFWTKVMRDLGLVKFDEPFKRLFTQGMLTAECFYRELPDGRKRWFYPSELDIVYDAKGRIEKITAKEDGLPVKSGGIEKMSKSKNNVVEPSAIIGKFGADTARAFVMFAGPPDQSAAWSNSGAEGTFRFMRRLWNFGFTHQDVIKENVKLDASKLNHEEKAVRRDIYTALKQAEFDLDRMQYNTVVSAAMKMLNSLDTLKDNTSEGTRAVINEGMSILLRTLYPIAPHITAQLFEDLGYDQRFGTSIVDAPWPKIDAQAMVADEVKYVIQINGKLRGEINVPAETPKSEIEAAALANPDAQRFIDGKPVRKIIVVPKKLVNIVV
;
A
#
# COMPACT_ATOMS: atom_id res chain seq x y z
N MET A 1 -11.69 13.63 40.58
CA MET A 1 -11.75 14.02 39.15
C MET A 1 -11.69 15.54 39.04
N ARG A 2 -10.91 16.14 38.11
CA ARG A 2 -10.91 17.58 37.85
C ARG A 2 -12.15 18.00 37.05
N GLU A 3 -12.59 19.21 37.24
CA GLU A 3 -13.75 19.77 36.49
C GLU A 3 -13.38 19.99 35.01
N THR A 4 -12.21 20.57 34.75
CA THR A 4 -11.75 20.89 33.40
C THR A 4 -10.87 19.81 32.83
N TYR A 5 -11.15 19.42 31.58
CA TYR A 5 -10.31 18.49 30.83
C TYR A 5 -8.96 19.11 30.45
N ASP A 6 -7.88 18.51 30.93
CA ASP A 6 -6.50 18.83 30.56
C ASP A 6 -5.87 17.62 29.85
N PRO A 7 -5.82 17.62 28.50
CA PRO A 7 -5.31 16.48 27.77
C PRO A 7 -3.85 16.17 28.09
N ALA A 8 -3.01 17.16 28.29
CA ALA A 8 -1.59 16.93 28.57
C ALA A 8 -1.38 16.16 29.87
N GLU A 9 -2.10 16.52 30.94
CA GLU A 9 -2.04 15.79 32.20
C GLU A 9 -2.60 14.39 32.09
N VAL A 10 -3.80 14.24 31.54
CA VAL A 10 -4.46 12.94 31.37
C VAL A 10 -3.60 11.97 30.57
N GLU A 11 -3.07 12.41 29.45
CA GLU A 11 -2.23 11.59 28.58
C GLU A 11 -0.91 11.21 29.26
N SER A 12 -0.25 12.13 29.94
CA SER A 12 0.97 11.90 30.70
C SER A 12 0.77 10.84 31.80
N VAL A 13 -0.30 10.95 32.56
CA VAL A 13 -0.64 10.01 33.66
C VAL A 13 -0.88 8.61 33.13
N GLN A 14 -1.71 8.48 32.07
CA GLN A 14 -2.05 7.17 31.52
C GLN A 14 -0.83 6.50 30.87
N GLN A 15 -0.03 7.25 30.12
CA GLN A 15 1.20 6.70 29.51
C GLN A 15 2.19 6.24 30.55
N ALA A 16 2.33 6.95 31.69
CA ALA A 16 3.16 6.53 32.80
C ALA A 16 2.68 5.21 33.42
N HIS A 17 1.36 5.04 33.60
CA HIS A 17 0.75 3.80 34.08
C HIS A 17 1.03 2.63 33.12
N TRP A 18 0.86 2.84 31.83
CA TRP A 18 1.07 1.80 30.80
C TRP A 18 2.54 1.34 30.76
N ARG A 19 3.48 2.30 30.81
CA ARG A 19 4.93 1.97 30.86
C ARG A 19 5.31 1.22 32.14
N ALA A 20 4.82 1.67 33.28
CA ALA A 20 5.16 1.03 34.58
C ALA A 20 4.72 -0.44 34.64
N LYS A 21 3.62 -0.79 33.97
CA LYS A 21 3.07 -2.14 33.94
C LYS A 21 3.48 -2.93 32.69
N ASP A 22 4.21 -2.34 31.76
CA ASP A 22 4.60 -2.94 30.47
C ASP A 22 3.42 -3.64 29.75
N ILE A 23 2.27 -2.94 29.72
CA ILE A 23 0.99 -3.53 29.35
C ILE A 23 0.88 -3.98 27.89
N TYR A 24 1.78 -3.51 27.01
CA TYR A 24 1.76 -3.83 25.59
C TYR A 24 2.71 -4.95 25.19
N ARG A 25 3.44 -5.50 26.16
CA ARG A 25 4.32 -6.63 25.90
C ARG A 25 3.52 -7.87 25.51
N ALA A 26 3.81 -8.38 24.32
CA ALA A 26 3.21 -9.61 23.83
C ALA A 26 3.98 -10.83 24.30
N VAL A 27 3.22 -11.86 24.69
CA VAL A 27 3.77 -13.13 25.17
C VAL A 27 3.09 -14.27 24.40
N GLU A 28 3.87 -15.21 23.91
CA GLU A 28 3.39 -16.40 23.23
C GLU A 28 2.55 -17.24 24.21
N HIS A 29 1.48 -17.87 23.69
CA HIS A 29 0.60 -18.78 24.47
C HIS A 29 -0.03 -18.14 25.72
N ALA A 30 -0.36 -16.86 25.65
CA ALA A 30 -1.02 -16.16 26.76
C ALA A 30 -2.36 -16.83 27.14
N LEU A 31 -2.61 -16.96 28.45
CA LEU A 31 -3.81 -17.60 28.98
C LEU A 31 -4.85 -16.58 29.44
N ASP A 32 -6.12 -16.93 29.33
CA ASP A 32 -7.23 -16.20 29.95
C ASP A 32 -7.33 -16.51 31.46
N ALA A 33 -8.28 -15.87 32.14
CA ALA A 33 -8.52 -16.06 33.58
C ALA A 33 -8.92 -17.48 33.95
N ASN A 34 -9.38 -18.27 32.99
CA ASN A 34 -9.81 -19.68 33.20
C ASN A 34 -8.69 -20.68 32.85
N GLY A 35 -7.51 -20.19 32.45
CA GLY A 35 -6.36 -21.02 32.06
C GLY A 35 -6.42 -21.54 30.63
N ASN A 36 -7.34 -21.03 29.79
CA ASN A 36 -7.41 -21.37 28.37
C ASN A 36 -6.50 -20.45 27.56
N GLU A 37 -5.85 -20.99 26.52
CA GLU A 37 -5.04 -20.20 25.61
C GLU A 37 -5.91 -19.20 24.85
N LYS A 38 -5.52 -17.92 24.88
CA LYS A 38 -6.18 -16.89 24.09
C LYS A 38 -5.86 -17.05 22.62
N PRO A 39 -6.84 -16.86 21.72
CA PRO A 39 -6.54 -16.83 20.28
C PRO A 39 -5.56 -15.70 19.98
N LYS A 40 -4.52 -16.00 19.21
CA LYS A 40 -3.50 -15.01 18.83
C LYS A 40 -3.98 -14.10 17.71
N PHE A 41 -3.47 -12.89 17.69
CA PHE A 41 -3.63 -11.98 16.58
C PHE A 41 -2.37 -11.13 16.39
N TYR A 42 -1.81 -11.15 15.20
CA TYR A 42 -0.64 -10.36 14.85
C TYR A 42 -1.04 -9.26 13.85
N VAL A 43 -0.90 -8.01 14.26
CA VAL A 43 -1.14 -6.83 13.43
C VAL A 43 0.08 -5.93 13.41
N CYS A 44 0.40 -5.38 12.25
CA CYS A 44 1.59 -4.55 12.09
C CYS A 44 1.38 -3.52 10.98
N PRO A 45 1.77 -2.25 11.18
CA PRO A 45 1.93 -1.31 10.09
C PRO A 45 3.19 -1.61 9.30
N MET A 46 3.24 -1.18 8.04
CA MET A 46 4.47 -1.26 7.27
C MET A 46 5.59 -0.51 7.96
N LEU A 47 6.79 -1.09 7.88
CA LEU A 47 8.00 -0.61 8.53
C LEU A 47 8.34 0.83 8.12
N PRO A 48 8.39 1.80 9.05
CA PRO A 48 8.70 3.17 8.70
C PRO A 48 10.18 3.39 8.40
N TYR A 49 10.44 4.32 7.49
CA TYR A 49 11.77 4.85 7.25
C TYR A 49 12.06 6.02 8.21
N PRO A 50 13.21 6.06 8.90
CA PRO A 50 13.54 7.11 9.85
C PRO A 50 13.94 8.43 9.13
N SER A 51 12.95 9.18 8.68
CA SER A 51 13.11 10.42 7.93
C SER A 51 13.24 11.70 8.80
N GLY A 52 13.15 11.55 10.12
CA GLY A 52 13.37 12.59 11.14
C GLY A 52 12.10 13.23 11.68
N LYS A 53 11.03 13.36 10.91
CA LYS A 53 9.77 13.95 11.37
C LYS A 53 8.57 13.15 10.92
N LEU A 54 7.66 12.91 11.86
CA LEU A 54 6.32 12.41 11.58
C LEU A 54 5.44 13.51 10.97
N HIS A 55 4.46 13.11 10.21
CA HIS A 55 3.34 13.94 9.77
C HIS A 55 2.01 13.25 10.07
N MET A 56 0.89 13.96 9.94
CA MET A 56 -0.42 13.43 10.28
C MET A 56 -0.83 12.19 9.48
N GLY A 57 -0.23 11.95 8.32
CA GLY A 57 -0.39 10.68 7.57
C GLY A 57 0.17 9.46 8.32
N HIS A 58 1.31 9.60 9.01
CA HIS A 58 1.83 8.56 9.91
C HIS A 58 0.89 8.33 11.09
N VAL A 59 0.35 9.41 11.68
CA VAL A 59 -0.62 9.31 12.79
C VAL A 59 -1.84 8.51 12.35
N ARG A 60 -2.36 8.75 11.14
CA ARG A 60 -3.48 7.99 10.60
C ARG A 60 -3.16 6.50 10.48
N ASN A 61 -2.01 6.16 9.90
CA ASN A 61 -1.59 4.76 9.74
C ASN A 61 -1.46 4.05 11.10
N TYR A 62 -0.68 4.64 12.01
CA TYR A 62 -0.43 4.00 13.30
C TYR A 62 -1.66 3.95 14.18
N THR A 63 -2.55 4.94 14.07
CA THR A 63 -3.83 4.92 14.79
C THR A 63 -4.76 3.81 14.26
N LEU A 64 -4.81 3.59 12.93
CA LEU A 64 -5.56 2.46 12.36
C LEU A 64 -5.13 1.13 12.98
N ASN A 65 -3.82 0.90 13.03
CA ASN A 65 -3.22 -0.29 13.64
C ASN A 65 -3.58 -0.40 15.13
N ASP A 66 -3.45 0.71 15.86
CA ASP A 66 -3.68 0.79 17.30
C ASP A 66 -5.14 0.54 17.71
N VAL A 67 -6.07 1.07 16.94
CA VAL A 67 -7.51 0.84 17.15
C VAL A 67 -7.82 -0.66 17.06
N LEU A 68 -7.29 -1.33 16.05
CA LEU A 68 -7.51 -2.76 15.87
C LEU A 68 -6.90 -3.56 17.03
N TYR A 69 -5.69 -3.22 17.46
CA TYR A 69 -5.04 -3.83 18.61
C TYR A 69 -5.93 -3.75 19.87
N ARG A 70 -6.40 -2.54 20.23
CA ARG A 70 -7.17 -2.32 21.45
C ARG A 70 -8.55 -3.00 21.39
N TYR A 71 -9.22 -2.91 20.26
CA TYR A 71 -10.51 -3.57 20.04
C TYR A 71 -10.42 -5.10 20.19
N LEU A 72 -9.44 -5.72 19.53
CA LEU A 72 -9.27 -7.18 19.58
C LEU A 72 -8.82 -7.67 20.96
N ARG A 73 -8.02 -6.90 21.68
CA ARG A 73 -7.64 -7.22 23.05
C ARG A 73 -8.84 -7.21 23.98
N MET A 74 -9.76 -6.24 23.84
CA MET A 74 -11.05 -6.22 24.55
C MET A 74 -11.96 -7.40 24.16
N ARG A 75 -11.76 -7.97 22.97
CA ARG A 75 -12.44 -9.21 22.52
C ARG A 75 -11.79 -10.48 23.06
N GLY A 76 -10.80 -10.36 23.91
CA GLY A 76 -10.14 -11.48 24.58
C GLY A 76 -9.01 -12.14 23.79
N MET A 77 -8.51 -11.49 22.73
CA MET A 77 -7.41 -12.01 21.93
C MET A 77 -6.03 -11.65 22.53
N ASN A 78 -5.05 -12.50 22.25
CA ASN A 78 -3.64 -12.20 22.48
C ASN A 78 -3.07 -11.47 21.26
N VAL A 79 -2.95 -10.16 21.35
CA VAL A 79 -2.58 -9.31 20.21
C VAL A 79 -1.14 -8.85 20.33
N MET A 80 -0.39 -8.99 19.24
CA MET A 80 0.97 -8.46 19.11
C MET A 80 0.99 -7.35 18.05
N THR A 81 1.60 -6.20 18.39
CA THR A 81 1.89 -5.13 17.46
C THR A 81 3.29 -4.56 17.71
N PRO A 82 4.30 -4.99 16.96
CA PRO A 82 5.66 -4.50 17.07
C PRO A 82 5.90 -3.23 16.26
N MET A 83 7.05 -2.60 16.48
CA MET A 83 7.55 -1.47 15.70
C MET A 83 9.05 -1.58 15.48
N GLY A 84 9.53 -1.01 14.41
CA GLY A 84 10.94 -0.98 14.05
C GLY A 84 11.24 0.05 12.96
N TRP A 85 12.41 -0.09 12.34
CA TRP A 85 12.97 0.93 11.45
C TRP A 85 13.58 0.30 10.22
N ASP A 86 13.07 0.69 9.05
CA ASP A 86 13.72 0.47 7.75
C ASP A 86 14.78 1.55 7.57
N SER A 87 16.02 1.23 7.93
CA SER A 87 17.01 2.25 8.28
C SER A 87 18.20 2.35 7.36
N PHE A 88 18.26 1.53 6.31
CA PHE A 88 19.21 1.68 5.21
C PHE A 88 18.66 2.52 4.05
N GLY A 89 19.50 2.91 3.14
CA GLY A 89 19.11 3.46 1.84
C GLY A 89 19.59 4.86 1.51
N LEU A 90 19.32 5.25 0.29
CA LEU A 90 19.71 6.51 -0.32
C LEU A 90 19.26 7.77 0.42
N PRO A 91 18.06 7.85 1.02
CA PRO A 91 17.67 9.06 1.74
C PRO A 91 18.62 9.43 2.87
N ALA A 92 19.08 8.45 3.66
CA ALA A 92 20.06 8.66 4.71
C ALA A 92 21.41 9.07 4.15
N GLU A 93 21.88 8.38 3.12
CA GLU A 93 23.18 8.66 2.50
C GLU A 93 23.24 10.05 1.88
N ASN A 94 22.20 10.48 1.17
CA ASN A 94 22.15 11.80 0.56
C ASN A 94 22.00 12.93 1.61
N ALA A 95 21.25 12.71 2.67
CA ALA A 95 21.19 13.64 3.79
C ALA A 95 22.55 13.76 4.50
N ALA A 96 23.25 12.65 4.63
CA ALA A 96 24.59 12.58 5.20
C ALA A 96 25.61 13.37 4.36
N ILE A 97 25.56 13.21 3.03
CA ILE A 97 26.39 14.00 2.08
C ILE A 97 26.11 15.50 2.26
N ALA A 98 24.84 15.90 2.26
CA ALA A 98 24.45 17.29 2.40
C ALA A 98 24.87 17.91 3.73
N LYS A 99 24.83 17.14 4.82
CA LYS A 99 25.19 17.58 6.17
C LYS A 99 26.63 17.30 6.56
N LYS A 100 27.41 16.62 5.72
CA LYS A 100 28.80 16.21 5.97
C LYS A 100 28.96 15.38 7.26
N VAL A 101 28.07 14.42 7.43
CA VAL A 101 28.07 13.47 8.58
C VAL A 101 28.02 12.03 8.08
N ALA A 102 28.28 11.06 8.97
CA ALA A 102 28.11 9.65 8.64
C ALA A 102 26.60 9.30 8.53
N PRO A 103 26.18 8.48 7.56
CA PRO A 103 24.78 8.03 7.45
C PRO A 103 24.25 7.34 8.70
N ALA A 104 25.09 6.57 9.40
CA ALA A 104 24.73 5.93 10.67
C ALA A 104 24.28 6.95 11.72
N LYS A 105 25.06 8.01 11.93
CA LYS A 105 24.72 9.06 12.89
C LYS A 105 23.38 9.72 12.55
N TRP A 106 23.19 10.12 11.31
CA TRP A 106 21.92 10.70 10.83
C TRP A 106 20.74 9.77 11.08
N THR A 107 20.92 8.48 10.77
CA THR A 107 19.88 7.46 10.91
C THR A 107 19.51 7.24 12.37
N TYR A 108 20.49 7.03 13.26
CA TYR A 108 20.22 6.81 14.68
C TYR A 108 19.63 8.03 15.37
N ASP A 109 20.06 9.23 15.03
CA ASP A 109 19.46 10.48 15.52
C ASP A 109 17.98 10.57 15.10
N ASN A 110 17.67 10.27 13.84
CA ASN A 110 16.29 10.28 13.33
C ASN A 110 15.41 9.20 13.97
N ILE A 111 15.94 8.01 14.24
CA ILE A 111 15.20 6.95 14.96
C ILE A 111 14.82 7.46 16.35
N ALA A 112 15.76 8.06 17.09
CA ALA A 112 15.50 8.60 18.41
C ALA A 112 14.44 9.71 18.36
N ASP A 113 14.56 10.63 17.41
CA ASP A 113 13.62 11.74 17.23
C ASP A 113 12.21 11.26 16.88
N MET A 114 12.09 10.32 15.94
CA MET A 114 10.77 9.77 15.53
C MET A 114 10.14 8.95 16.65
N LYS A 115 10.93 8.18 17.39
CA LYS A 115 10.44 7.42 18.54
C LYS A 115 9.89 8.36 19.63
N ALA A 116 10.58 9.45 19.91
CA ALA A 116 10.13 10.50 20.83
C ALA A 116 8.84 11.20 20.35
N GLN A 117 8.65 11.34 19.03
CA GLN A 117 7.41 11.89 18.46
C GLN A 117 6.25 10.90 18.49
N MET A 118 6.50 9.59 18.45
CA MET A 118 5.48 8.54 18.57
C MET A 118 4.97 8.39 20.02
N GLU A 119 5.82 8.61 21.00
CA GLU A 119 5.51 8.38 22.42
C GLU A 119 4.25 9.16 22.87
N PRO A 120 4.10 10.47 22.58
CA PRO A 120 2.90 11.23 22.99
C PRO A 120 1.59 10.72 22.38
N LEU A 121 1.63 9.94 21.29
CA LEU A 121 0.43 9.36 20.67
C LEU A 121 -0.17 8.20 21.49
N GLY A 122 0.58 7.66 22.46
CA GLY A 122 0.13 6.56 23.31
C GLY A 122 -0.10 5.25 22.58
N LEU A 123 0.66 5.00 21.49
CA LEU A 123 0.54 3.81 20.67
C LEU A 123 0.96 2.55 21.43
N ALA A 124 0.23 1.46 21.20
CA ALA A 124 0.38 0.18 21.90
C ALA A 124 1.51 -0.70 21.32
N PHE A 125 2.61 -0.11 20.88
CA PHE A 125 3.72 -0.88 20.32
C PHE A 125 4.50 -1.64 21.41
N ASP A 126 4.76 -2.92 21.11
CA ASP A 126 5.68 -3.74 21.90
C ASP A 126 7.13 -3.43 21.48
N TRP A 127 7.74 -2.45 22.15
CA TRP A 127 9.12 -2.04 21.88
C TRP A 127 10.18 -3.08 22.25
N SER A 128 9.82 -4.12 23.01
CA SER A 128 10.74 -5.23 23.28
C SER A 128 11.08 -6.04 22.01
N ARG A 129 10.27 -5.86 20.96
CA ARG A 129 10.45 -6.51 19.67
C ARG A 129 10.99 -5.58 18.58
N GLU A 130 11.55 -4.43 18.99
CA GLU A 130 12.10 -3.44 18.08
C GLU A 130 13.18 -4.02 17.17
N VAL A 131 13.08 -3.77 15.88
CA VAL A 131 14.03 -4.17 14.85
C VAL A 131 14.56 -2.93 14.13
N THR A 132 15.88 -2.85 13.95
CA THR A 132 16.54 -1.79 13.20
C THR A 132 17.38 -2.43 12.11
N THR A 133 16.96 -2.27 10.85
CA THR A 133 17.52 -3.05 9.73
C THR A 133 18.98 -2.74 9.42
N CYS A 134 19.49 -1.56 9.79
CA CYS A 134 20.89 -1.17 9.58
C CYS A 134 21.85 -1.73 10.65
N LYS A 135 21.35 -2.45 11.66
CA LYS A 135 22.20 -3.07 12.66
C LYS A 135 22.68 -4.45 12.24
N PRO A 136 23.93 -4.84 12.61
CA PRO A 136 24.50 -6.13 12.24
C PRO A 136 23.71 -7.35 12.72
N ASP A 137 23.01 -7.25 13.85
CA ASP A 137 22.18 -8.34 14.39
C ASP A 137 20.96 -8.64 13.52
N TYR A 138 20.55 -7.68 12.67
CA TYR A 138 19.51 -7.89 11.66
C TYR A 138 20.11 -8.27 10.30
N TYR A 139 20.98 -7.44 9.72
CA TYR A 139 21.41 -7.65 8.33
C TYR A 139 22.36 -8.85 8.17
N ARG A 140 22.94 -9.39 9.24
CA ARG A 140 23.66 -10.67 9.17
C ARG A 140 22.80 -11.78 8.58
N TRP A 141 21.49 -11.72 8.81
CA TRP A 141 20.56 -12.71 8.30
C TRP A 141 20.17 -12.46 6.85
N ASN A 142 20.21 -11.22 6.37
CA ASN A 142 20.17 -10.94 4.93
C ASN A 142 21.35 -11.59 4.23
N GLN A 143 22.54 -11.47 4.81
CA GLN A 143 23.77 -12.06 4.28
C GLN A 143 23.73 -13.60 4.32
N TRP A 144 23.29 -14.17 5.43
CA TRP A 144 23.12 -15.62 5.56
C TRP A 144 22.12 -16.15 4.53
N MET A 145 20.99 -15.50 4.38
CA MET A 145 19.95 -15.88 3.42
C MET A 145 20.47 -15.79 1.97
N PHE A 146 21.21 -14.76 1.65
CA PHE A 146 21.86 -14.62 0.36
C PHE A 146 22.80 -15.81 0.07
N LEU A 147 23.63 -16.23 1.04
CA LEU A 147 24.49 -17.38 0.89
C LEU A 147 23.71 -18.67 0.66
N LYS A 148 22.60 -18.87 1.36
CA LYS A 148 21.72 -20.03 1.15
C LYS A 148 21.04 -20.00 -0.22
N MET A 149 20.60 -18.84 -0.67
CA MET A 149 20.09 -18.66 -2.03
C MET A 149 21.17 -18.94 -3.10
N LEU A 150 22.40 -18.51 -2.84
CA LEU A 150 23.53 -18.77 -3.74
C LEU A 150 23.84 -20.26 -3.87
N GLU A 151 23.84 -21.01 -2.76
CA GLU A 151 24.00 -22.47 -2.75
C GLU A 151 22.90 -23.18 -3.56
N LYS A 152 21.67 -22.65 -3.52
CA LYS A 152 20.51 -23.22 -4.23
C LYS A 152 20.37 -22.74 -5.68
N GLY A 153 21.23 -21.83 -6.14
CA GLY A 153 21.12 -21.21 -7.46
C GLY A 153 19.98 -20.20 -7.62
N VAL A 154 19.31 -19.81 -6.53
CA VAL A 154 18.30 -18.73 -6.51
C VAL A 154 18.99 -17.38 -6.62
N ALA A 155 20.10 -17.17 -5.91
CA ALA A 155 20.97 -16.02 -6.10
C ALA A 155 22.08 -16.38 -7.08
N TYR A 156 22.43 -15.45 -7.97
CA TYR A 156 23.47 -15.64 -8.98
C TYR A 156 24.05 -14.30 -9.43
N ARG A 157 25.24 -14.34 -10.05
CA ARG A 157 25.90 -13.17 -10.61
C ARG A 157 25.78 -13.16 -12.12
N LYS A 158 25.38 -12.03 -12.70
CA LYS A 158 25.25 -11.87 -14.15
C LYS A 158 25.60 -10.44 -14.55
N THR A 159 26.19 -10.28 -15.73
CA THR A 159 26.31 -8.97 -16.40
C THR A 159 25.13 -8.80 -17.33
N GLN A 160 24.39 -7.71 -17.16
CA GLN A 160 23.29 -7.34 -18.07
C GLN A 160 23.09 -5.83 -18.14
N THR A 161 22.31 -5.41 -19.12
CA THR A 161 21.98 -4.00 -19.31
C THR A 161 21.02 -3.54 -18.21
N VAL A 162 21.41 -2.46 -17.53
CA VAL A 162 20.64 -1.86 -16.41
C VAL A 162 20.46 -0.36 -16.65
N ASN A 163 19.51 0.25 -15.92
CA ASN A 163 19.37 1.70 -15.86
C ASN A 163 20.43 2.26 -14.90
N TRP A 164 21.31 3.08 -15.39
CA TRP A 164 22.35 3.75 -14.61
C TRP A 164 22.04 5.24 -14.46
N ASP A 165 22.04 5.72 -13.23
CA ASP A 165 21.95 7.14 -12.94
C ASP A 165 23.37 7.73 -12.87
N PRO A 166 23.73 8.65 -13.78
CA PRO A 166 25.09 9.20 -13.82
C PRO A 166 25.37 10.26 -12.75
N VAL A 167 24.32 10.76 -12.08
CA VAL A 167 24.43 11.75 -10.98
C VAL A 167 24.47 11.04 -9.64
N ASP A 168 23.59 10.09 -9.40
CA ASP A 168 23.57 9.29 -8.17
C ASP A 168 24.60 8.14 -8.20
N HIS A 169 25.27 7.89 -9.33
CA HIS A 169 26.28 6.84 -9.53
C HIS A 169 25.81 5.46 -9.07
N THR A 170 24.60 5.07 -9.45
CA THR A 170 24.01 3.79 -9.06
C THR A 170 23.05 3.24 -10.10
N VAL A 171 22.81 1.94 -10.03
CA VAL A 171 21.74 1.27 -10.78
C VAL A 171 20.39 1.67 -10.18
N LEU A 172 19.44 1.93 -11.06
CA LEU A 172 18.03 2.14 -10.71
C LEU A 172 17.19 0.95 -11.17
N ALA A 173 16.26 0.53 -10.31
CA ALA A 173 15.19 -0.38 -10.72
C ALA A 173 14.29 0.31 -11.76
N ASN A 174 13.57 -0.47 -12.58
CA ASN A 174 12.70 0.11 -13.62
C ASN A 174 11.66 1.07 -13.05
N GLU A 175 11.16 0.78 -11.85
CA GLU A 175 10.17 1.59 -11.12
C GLU A 175 10.72 2.94 -10.64
N GLN A 176 12.04 3.09 -10.64
CA GLN A 176 12.75 4.30 -10.23
C GLN A 176 13.11 5.21 -11.41
N VAL A 177 12.68 4.86 -12.61
CA VAL A 177 12.86 5.67 -13.81
C VAL A 177 11.52 6.22 -14.25
N ILE A 178 11.41 7.55 -14.32
CA ILE A 178 10.21 8.30 -14.73
C ILE A 178 10.55 9.12 -15.96
N GLU A 179 9.86 8.83 -17.06
CA GLU A 179 10.07 9.54 -18.35
C GLU A 179 11.55 9.55 -18.79
N GLY A 180 12.26 8.42 -18.59
CA GLY A 180 13.67 8.28 -18.94
C GLY A 180 14.65 8.99 -18.00
N ARG A 181 14.19 9.47 -16.86
CA ARG A 181 15.00 10.17 -15.85
C ARG A 181 14.97 9.45 -14.51
N GLY A 182 16.07 9.56 -13.79
CA GLY A 182 16.11 9.11 -12.40
C GLY A 182 15.09 9.87 -11.57
N TRP A 183 14.22 9.15 -10.87
CA TRP A 183 13.12 9.71 -10.08
C TRP A 183 13.57 10.73 -9.03
N ARG A 184 14.83 10.66 -8.65
CA ARG A 184 15.45 11.43 -7.58
C ARG A 184 16.39 12.51 -8.10
N SER A 185 17.35 12.14 -8.94
CA SER A 185 18.35 13.05 -9.50
C SER A 185 17.77 13.93 -10.60
N GLY A 186 16.71 13.47 -11.30
CA GLY A 186 16.21 14.09 -12.53
C GLY A 186 17.15 13.91 -13.72
N ALA A 187 18.27 13.22 -13.55
CA ALA A 187 19.23 12.97 -14.63
C ALA A 187 18.65 11.98 -15.66
N ILE A 188 19.02 12.16 -16.92
CA ILE A 188 18.73 11.17 -17.97
C ILE A 188 19.51 9.90 -17.61
N VAL A 189 18.79 8.77 -17.49
CA VAL A 189 19.43 7.49 -17.22
C VAL A 189 20.16 6.96 -18.43
N GLU A 190 21.25 6.24 -18.18
CA GLU A 190 22.05 5.60 -19.22
C GLU A 190 21.87 4.08 -19.13
N LYS A 191 21.86 3.42 -20.29
CA LYS A 191 21.95 1.95 -20.34
C LYS A 191 23.40 1.52 -20.21
N ARG A 192 23.74 0.78 -19.18
CA ARG A 192 25.09 0.23 -18.97
C ARG A 192 25.03 -1.27 -18.72
N GLU A 193 26.02 -1.98 -19.21
CA GLU A 193 26.26 -3.37 -18.86
C GLU A 193 27.11 -3.42 -17.60
N ILE A 194 26.49 -3.84 -16.50
CA ILE A 194 27.12 -3.90 -15.18
C ILE A 194 26.93 -5.30 -14.60
N PRO A 195 27.99 -5.91 -14.09
CA PRO A 195 27.87 -7.17 -13.35
C PRO A 195 27.20 -6.90 -12.01
N GLY A 196 26.29 -7.77 -11.60
CA GLY A 196 25.61 -7.67 -10.33
C GLY A 196 24.99 -9.00 -9.91
N TYR A 197 24.46 -9.03 -8.69
CA TYR A 197 23.77 -10.16 -8.14
C TYR A 197 22.27 -10.02 -8.34
N TYR A 198 21.63 -11.16 -8.62
CA TYR A 198 20.21 -11.27 -8.92
C TYR A 198 19.61 -12.36 -8.04
N LEU A 199 18.35 -12.16 -7.64
CA LEU A 199 17.52 -13.17 -7.00
C LEU A 199 16.51 -13.70 -8.01
N GLY A 200 16.43 -15.01 -8.15
CA GLY A 200 15.63 -15.72 -9.14
C GLY A 200 14.15 -15.78 -8.81
N ILE A 201 13.50 -14.63 -8.63
CA ILE A 201 12.06 -14.53 -8.38
C ILE A 201 11.24 -15.18 -9.49
N THR A 202 11.75 -15.21 -10.72
CA THR A 202 11.08 -15.85 -11.86
C THR A 202 10.89 -17.35 -11.70
N HIS A 203 11.74 -18.03 -10.93
CA HIS A 203 11.55 -19.44 -10.57
C HIS A 203 10.26 -19.68 -9.78
N TYR A 204 9.77 -18.66 -9.10
CA TYR A 204 8.54 -18.67 -8.31
C TYR A 204 7.35 -18.00 -9.02
N ALA A 205 7.50 -17.55 -10.27
CA ALA A 205 6.49 -16.78 -10.98
C ALA A 205 5.14 -17.50 -11.05
N GLU A 206 5.13 -18.79 -11.37
CA GLU A 206 3.88 -19.59 -11.42
C GLU A 206 3.23 -19.74 -10.05
N GLU A 207 4.02 -20.00 -9.02
CA GLU A 207 3.54 -20.14 -7.65
C GLU A 207 3.01 -18.80 -7.11
N LEU A 208 3.76 -17.71 -7.34
CA LEU A 208 3.33 -16.36 -6.96
C LEU A 208 2.00 -15.96 -7.63
N LEU A 209 1.82 -16.35 -8.89
CA LEU A 209 0.59 -16.09 -9.63
C LEU A 209 -0.58 -16.94 -9.10
N LYS A 210 -0.38 -18.25 -8.97
CA LYS A 210 -1.40 -19.19 -8.51
C LYS A 210 -1.86 -18.86 -7.09
N ASP A 211 -0.94 -18.53 -6.21
CA ASP A 211 -1.23 -18.30 -4.79
C ASP A 211 -1.93 -16.96 -4.54
N LEU A 212 -2.07 -16.09 -5.53
CA LEU A 212 -2.96 -14.92 -5.45
C LEU A 212 -4.41 -15.33 -5.14
N ASP A 213 -4.83 -16.53 -5.57
CA ASP A 213 -6.16 -17.07 -5.30
C ASP A 213 -6.39 -17.38 -3.80
N GLN A 214 -5.32 -17.58 -3.03
CA GLN A 214 -5.38 -17.78 -1.57
C GLN A 214 -5.52 -16.47 -0.80
N LEU A 215 -5.19 -15.33 -1.44
CA LEU A 215 -5.13 -14.01 -0.80
C LEU A 215 -6.50 -13.30 -0.82
N GLN A 216 -7.54 -13.97 -0.40
CA GLN A 216 -8.92 -13.41 -0.38
C GLN A 216 -9.08 -12.25 0.61
N GLY A 217 -8.24 -12.16 1.63
CA GLY A 217 -8.16 -11.03 2.56
C GLY A 217 -7.39 -9.81 2.04
N TRP A 218 -6.91 -9.84 0.81
CA TRP A 218 -6.22 -8.74 0.16
C TRP A 218 -7.17 -7.95 -0.74
N PRO A 219 -7.00 -6.62 -0.89
CA PRO A 219 -7.76 -5.84 -1.86
C PRO A 219 -7.61 -6.40 -3.27
N GLU A 220 -8.71 -6.51 -3.99
CA GLU A 220 -8.71 -7.02 -5.36
C GLU A 220 -7.78 -6.22 -6.28
N GLN A 221 -7.72 -4.91 -6.09
CA GLN A 221 -6.84 -4.03 -6.84
C GLN A 221 -5.36 -4.44 -6.69
N VAL A 222 -4.91 -4.77 -5.47
CA VAL A 222 -3.53 -5.20 -5.22
C VAL A 222 -3.25 -6.55 -5.89
N ARG A 223 -4.18 -7.51 -5.80
CA ARG A 223 -4.05 -8.82 -6.46
C ARG A 223 -3.95 -8.67 -7.97
N ARG A 224 -4.78 -7.83 -8.59
CA ARG A 224 -4.72 -7.52 -10.01
C ARG A 224 -3.41 -6.83 -10.42
N MET A 225 -2.90 -5.90 -9.60
CA MET A 225 -1.62 -5.25 -9.87
C MET A 225 -0.47 -6.27 -9.89
N GLN A 226 -0.45 -7.23 -8.95
CA GLN A 226 0.54 -8.30 -8.95
C GLN A 226 0.37 -9.27 -10.13
N GLU A 227 -0.84 -9.67 -10.44
CA GLU A 227 -1.14 -10.49 -11.62
C GLU A 227 -0.61 -9.86 -12.90
N HIS A 228 -0.91 -8.58 -13.12
CA HIS A 228 -0.40 -7.82 -14.26
C HIS A 228 1.13 -7.69 -14.26
N TRP A 229 1.74 -7.48 -13.09
CA TRP A 229 3.19 -7.36 -12.96
C TRP A 229 3.89 -8.68 -13.27
N ILE A 230 3.40 -9.80 -12.76
CA ILE A 230 3.89 -11.13 -13.07
C ILE A 230 3.69 -11.42 -14.56
N GLY A 231 2.54 -11.06 -15.11
CA GLY A 231 2.27 -10.98 -16.54
C GLY A 231 2.52 -12.28 -17.26
N LYS A 232 1.84 -13.37 -16.87
CA LYS A 232 1.88 -14.65 -17.56
C LYS A 232 1.25 -14.52 -18.94
N SER A 233 1.98 -14.93 -19.97
CA SER A 233 1.48 -14.94 -21.35
C SER A 233 1.75 -16.28 -22.02
N TYR A 234 0.80 -16.70 -22.84
CA TYR A 234 0.91 -17.86 -23.71
C TYR A 234 1.21 -17.37 -25.11
N GLY A 235 2.27 -17.88 -25.70
CA GLY A 235 2.65 -17.49 -27.04
C GLY A 235 3.49 -18.55 -27.73
N VAL A 236 4.10 -18.15 -28.83
CA VAL A 236 5.00 -18.99 -29.60
C VAL A 236 6.36 -18.32 -29.63
N ASN A 237 7.39 -19.09 -29.22
CA ASN A 237 8.77 -18.74 -29.52
C ASN A 237 9.09 -19.30 -30.91
N LEU A 238 9.51 -18.44 -31.81
CA LEU A 238 9.78 -18.85 -33.20
C LEU A 238 11.08 -18.20 -33.73
N ALA A 239 11.68 -18.82 -34.72
CA ALA A 239 12.95 -18.43 -35.30
C ALA A 239 12.79 -18.02 -36.75
N PHE A 240 13.38 -16.90 -37.14
CA PHE A 240 13.59 -16.48 -38.52
C PHE A 240 15.03 -16.89 -38.93
N PRO A 241 15.21 -17.91 -39.78
CA PRO A 241 16.55 -18.34 -40.18
C PRO A 241 17.26 -17.26 -41.01
N TYR A 242 18.56 -17.16 -40.85
CA TYR A 242 19.42 -16.33 -41.72
C TYR A 242 20.86 -16.88 -41.81
N GLU A 243 21.60 -16.39 -42.78
CA GLU A 243 23.01 -16.71 -42.92
C GLU A 243 23.82 -15.40 -42.81
N LEU A 244 24.84 -15.42 -41.98
CA LEU A 244 25.74 -14.28 -41.79
C LEU A 244 27.15 -14.80 -41.49
N ASP A 245 28.17 -14.22 -42.15
CA ASP A 245 29.57 -14.63 -42.04
C ASP A 245 29.77 -16.11 -42.34
N GLY A 246 29.04 -16.68 -43.33
CA GLY A 246 29.12 -18.10 -43.72
C GLY A 246 28.50 -19.08 -42.70
N LYS A 247 27.77 -18.57 -41.69
CA LYS A 247 27.13 -19.38 -40.66
C LYS A 247 25.62 -19.23 -40.69
N LYS A 248 24.92 -20.36 -40.58
CA LYS A 248 23.47 -20.40 -40.37
C LYS A 248 23.19 -20.00 -38.92
N LYS A 249 22.28 -19.09 -38.76
CA LYS A 249 21.81 -18.52 -37.47
C LYS A 249 20.32 -18.36 -37.47
N GLU A 250 19.75 -18.04 -36.31
CA GLU A 250 18.34 -17.84 -36.10
C GLU A 250 18.11 -16.53 -35.35
N LEU A 251 17.19 -15.70 -35.87
CA LEU A 251 16.64 -14.57 -35.14
C LEU A 251 15.36 -15.04 -34.40
N ARG A 252 15.47 -15.19 -33.09
CA ARG A 252 14.36 -15.67 -32.26
C ARG A 252 13.49 -14.54 -31.80
N VAL A 253 12.16 -14.75 -31.91
CA VAL A 253 11.14 -13.83 -31.43
C VAL A 253 10.10 -14.58 -30.61
N TYR A 254 9.50 -13.89 -29.67
CA TYR A 254 8.33 -14.37 -28.95
C TYR A 254 7.11 -13.55 -29.34
N THR A 255 6.01 -14.22 -29.67
CA THR A 255 4.76 -13.53 -29.98
C THR A 255 3.58 -14.14 -29.24
N THR A 256 2.68 -13.28 -28.76
CA THR A 256 1.36 -13.67 -28.23
C THR A 256 0.28 -13.69 -29.32
N ARG A 257 0.68 -13.34 -30.57
CA ARG A 257 -0.20 -13.30 -31.76
C ARG A 257 0.36 -14.17 -32.90
N PRO A 258 0.58 -15.47 -32.66
CA PRO A 258 1.05 -16.34 -33.75
C PRO A 258 0.05 -16.46 -34.91
N ASP A 259 -1.23 -16.20 -34.66
CA ASP A 259 -2.30 -16.11 -35.67
C ASP A 259 -2.00 -15.07 -36.78
N THR A 260 -1.16 -14.07 -36.44
CA THR A 260 -0.82 -12.99 -37.39
C THR A 260 0.49 -13.21 -38.14
N ILE A 261 1.13 -14.36 -38.00
CA ILE A 261 2.51 -14.61 -38.53
C ILE A 261 2.57 -14.37 -40.06
N MET A 262 1.50 -14.67 -40.79
CA MET A 262 1.46 -14.47 -42.23
C MET A 262 1.33 -12.99 -42.67
N GLY A 263 1.13 -12.08 -41.68
CA GLY A 263 1.12 -10.62 -41.84
C GLY A 263 2.43 -9.96 -41.53
N VAL A 264 3.50 -10.73 -41.20
CA VAL A 264 4.83 -10.18 -40.91
C VAL A 264 5.39 -9.50 -42.16
N THR A 265 5.73 -8.21 -42.04
CA THR A 265 6.34 -7.42 -43.12
C THR A 265 7.73 -6.91 -42.78
N PHE A 266 8.12 -6.93 -41.52
CA PHE A 266 9.49 -6.64 -41.08
C PHE A 266 9.77 -7.35 -39.73
N ALA A 267 11.02 -7.36 -39.33
CA ALA A 267 11.44 -7.74 -37.98
C ALA A 267 12.19 -6.56 -37.35
N ALA A 268 11.96 -6.28 -36.08
CA ALA A 268 12.67 -5.23 -35.37
C ALA A 268 13.51 -5.86 -34.25
N ILE A 269 14.75 -5.36 -34.12
CA ILE A 269 15.68 -5.79 -33.07
C ILE A 269 16.10 -4.64 -32.17
N ALA A 270 16.42 -4.96 -30.93
CA ALA A 270 16.95 -3.99 -29.98
C ALA A 270 18.30 -3.44 -30.43
N ALA A 271 18.63 -2.22 -30.03
CA ALA A 271 19.91 -1.59 -30.33
C ALA A 271 21.10 -2.41 -29.79
N GLU A 272 20.91 -3.11 -28.66
CA GLU A 272 21.93 -3.95 -28.01
C GLU A 272 21.96 -5.38 -28.52
N HIS A 273 21.07 -5.73 -29.44
CA HIS A 273 21.02 -7.09 -29.99
C HIS A 273 22.34 -7.45 -30.71
N PRO A 274 22.88 -8.68 -30.53
CA PRO A 274 24.15 -9.07 -31.17
C PRO A 274 24.16 -8.87 -32.68
N LEU A 275 23.04 -9.11 -33.36
CA LEU A 275 22.89 -8.87 -34.79
C LEU A 275 23.03 -7.38 -35.13
N ALA A 276 22.39 -6.49 -34.34
CA ALA A 276 22.50 -5.03 -34.55
C ALA A 276 23.94 -4.56 -34.38
N LEU A 277 24.61 -4.99 -33.34
CA LEU A 277 26.02 -4.66 -33.08
C LEU A 277 26.97 -5.18 -34.16
N ARG A 278 26.70 -6.36 -34.69
CA ARG A 278 27.50 -6.94 -35.79
C ARG A 278 27.31 -6.14 -37.09
N LEU A 279 26.06 -5.81 -37.45
CA LEU A 279 25.78 -5.06 -38.66
C LEU A 279 26.28 -3.60 -38.61
N ALA A 280 26.30 -3.02 -37.42
CA ALA A 280 26.76 -1.64 -37.20
C ALA A 280 28.28 -1.48 -37.40
N LYS A 281 29.07 -2.55 -37.30
CA LYS A 281 30.55 -2.48 -37.53
C LYS A 281 30.91 -1.92 -38.92
N ASP A 282 30.05 -2.18 -39.90
CA ASP A 282 30.30 -1.83 -41.28
C ASP A 282 29.44 -0.64 -41.76
N LYS A 283 28.58 -0.09 -40.85
CA LYS A 283 27.58 0.95 -41.18
C LYS A 283 27.51 2.01 -40.07
N PRO A 284 28.20 3.19 -40.25
CA PRO A 284 28.24 4.24 -39.23
C PRO A 284 26.85 4.77 -38.82
N GLU A 285 25.91 4.82 -39.74
CA GLU A 285 24.52 5.23 -39.48
C GLU A 285 23.79 4.34 -38.48
N LEU A 286 24.05 3.04 -38.49
CA LEU A 286 23.50 2.10 -37.52
C LEU A 286 24.13 2.31 -36.15
N GLN A 287 25.43 2.54 -36.08
CA GLN A 287 26.13 2.82 -34.83
C GLN A 287 25.62 4.12 -34.18
N ALA A 288 25.39 5.16 -34.96
CA ALA A 288 24.85 6.43 -34.47
C ALA A 288 23.46 6.26 -33.86
N PHE A 289 22.59 5.47 -34.48
CA PHE A 289 21.25 5.16 -33.93
C PHE A 289 21.32 4.29 -32.67
N ILE A 290 22.23 3.34 -32.63
CA ILE A 290 22.48 2.53 -31.41
C ILE A 290 22.90 3.42 -30.24
N ASP A 291 23.80 4.38 -30.49
CA ASP A 291 24.27 5.33 -29.47
C ASP A 291 23.15 6.28 -29.01
N GLU A 292 22.22 6.68 -29.89
CA GLU A 292 21.02 7.43 -29.53
C GLU A 292 20.11 6.59 -28.60
N CYS A 293 19.88 5.32 -28.91
CA CYS A 293 19.05 4.42 -28.11
C CYS A 293 19.61 4.16 -26.71
N ARG A 294 20.93 4.17 -26.54
CA ARG A 294 21.60 3.96 -25.23
C ARG A 294 21.33 5.08 -24.23
N LYS A 295 20.88 6.25 -24.70
CA LYS A 295 20.52 7.41 -23.86
C LYS A 295 19.06 7.39 -23.40
N GLY A 296 18.39 6.28 -23.38
CA GLY A 296 17.00 6.15 -22.99
C GLY A 296 16.79 5.16 -21.84
N SER A 297 15.58 5.15 -21.27
CA SER A 297 15.16 4.16 -20.28
C SER A 297 15.08 2.75 -20.85
N VAL A 298 15.31 1.74 -20.03
CA VAL A 298 14.99 0.33 -20.33
C VAL A 298 13.60 -0.08 -19.85
N SER A 299 12.85 0.84 -19.25
CA SER A 299 11.50 0.58 -18.74
C SER A 299 10.49 0.39 -19.87
N GLU A 300 9.68 -0.67 -19.78
CA GLU A 300 8.58 -0.92 -20.72
C GLU A 300 7.52 0.20 -20.68
N ALA A 301 7.28 0.78 -19.51
CA ALA A 301 6.34 1.88 -19.34
C ALA A 301 6.78 3.16 -20.07
N ASP A 302 8.06 3.51 -19.98
CA ASP A 302 8.61 4.67 -20.69
C ASP A 302 8.60 4.46 -22.20
N MET A 303 8.91 3.24 -22.64
CA MET A 303 8.89 2.87 -24.06
C MET A 303 7.47 2.88 -24.66
N ALA A 304 6.44 2.65 -23.85
CA ALA A 304 5.06 2.71 -24.33
C ALA A 304 4.65 4.11 -24.81
N THR A 305 5.19 5.16 -24.18
CA THR A 305 4.82 6.57 -24.45
C THR A 305 5.76 7.31 -25.39
N MET A 306 7.01 6.78 -25.56
CA MET A 306 7.99 7.46 -26.42
C MET A 306 7.68 7.32 -27.90
N GLU A 307 8.16 8.28 -28.70
CA GLU A 307 8.09 8.21 -30.16
C GLU A 307 8.87 7.01 -30.71
N LYS A 308 8.19 6.17 -31.51
CA LYS A 308 8.79 4.99 -32.14
C LYS A 308 9.68 5.41 -33.29
N LYS A 309 10.98 5.10 -33.17
CA LYS A 309 11.99 5.37 -34.19
C LYS A 309 12.70 4.08 -34.57
N GLY A 310 13.16 4.01 -35.79
CA GLY A 310 13.96 2.90 -36.27
C GLY A 310 14.79 3.25 -37.49
N VAL A 311 15.77 2.40 -37.76
CA VAL A 311 16.62 2.47 -38.94
C VAL A 311 16.65 1.10 -39.64
N PRO A 312 16.58 1.05 -40.99
CA PRO A 312 16.68 -0.18 -41.75
C PRO A 312 18.16 -0.64 -41.75
N THR A 313 18.36 -1.93 -41.49
CA THR A 313 19.74 -2.50 -41.50
C THR A 313 20.23 -2.83 -42.90
N GLY A 314 19.33 -2.96 -43.87
CA GLY A 314 19.62 -3.49 -45.19
C GLY A 314 19.85 -5.00 -45.20
N PHE A 315 19.59 -5.67 -44.07
CA PHE A 315 19.70 -7.12 -43.91
C PHE A 315 18.31 -7.76 -43.82
N CYS A 316 18.18 -9.00 -44.35
CA CYS A 316 16.92 -9.74 -44.28
C CYS A 316 17.13 -11.09 -43.59
N VAL A 317 16.09 -11.52 -42.90
CA VAL A 317 15.94 -12.90 -42.38
C VAL A 317 14.86 -13.62 -43.18
N LYS A 318 14.78 -14.94 -43.07
CA LYS A 318 13.77 -15.75 -43.77
C LYS A 318 12.52 -15.95 -42.90
N HIS A 319 11.36 -15.73 -43.50
CA HIS A 319 10.08 -16.05 -42.85
C HIS A 319 9.99 -17.57 -42.64
N PRO A 320 9.72 -18.02 -41.38
CA PRO A 320 9.83 -19.44 -41.07
C PRO A 320 8.88 -20.38 -41.82
N LEU A 321 7.73 -19.90 -42.23
CA LEU A 321 6.69 -20.70 -42.91
C LEU A 321 6.67 -20.51 -44.44
N THR A 322 7.06 -19.35 -44.94
CA THR A 322 7.02 -19.05 -46.37
C THR A 322 8.40 -19.03 -47.04
N GLY A 323 9.47 -18.90 -46.28
CA GLY A 323 10.83 -18.74 -46.79
C GLY A 323 11.12 -17.37 -47.44
N SER A 324 10.13 -16.46 -47.47
CA SER A 324 10.32 -15.12 -48.04
C SER A 324 11.26 -14.25 -47.20
N ASP A 325 11.87 -13.24 -47.84
CA ASP A 325 12.70 -12.28 -47.18
C ASP A 325 11.90 -11.33 -46.30
N VAL A 326 12.37 -11.16 -45.07
CA VAL A 326 11.80 -10.23 -44.07
C VAL A 326 12.89 -9.22 -43.67
N PRO A 327 12.74 -7.93 -44.00
CA PRO A 327 13.73 -6.91 -43.68
C PRO A 327 13.86 -6.70 -42.18
N VAL A 328 15.09 -6.50 -41.71
CA VAL A 328 15.41 -6.27 -40.29
C VAL A 328 15.65 -4.78 -40.06
N TRP A 329 15.00 -4.25 -39.04
CA TRP A 329 15.15 -2.89 -38.54
C TRP A 329 15.71 -2.87 -37.13
N ILE A 330 16.48 -1.85 -36.75
CA ILE A 330 16.81 -1.57 -35.37
C ILE A 330 15.76 -0.57 -34.87
N GLY A 331 15.04 -0.94 -33.80
CA GLY A 331 13.99 -0.10 -33.23
C GLY A 331 14.29 0.34 -31.79
N ASN A 332 14.00 1.61 -31.45
CA ASN A 332 14.19 2.12 -30.09
C ASN A 332 13.18 1.58 -29.08
N TYR A 333 12.17 0.87 -29.56
CA TYR A 333 11.05 0.33 -28.77
C TYR A 333 11.14 -1.18 -28.51
N VAL A 334 12.23 -1.82 -28.89
CA VAL A 334 12.48 -3.25 -28.68
C VAL A 334 13.40 -3.43 -27.47
N LEU A 335 12.96 -4.24 -26.50
CA LEU A 335 13.71 -4.55 -25.29
C LEU A 335 14.51 -5.83 -25.45
N MET A 336 15.79 -5.82 -25.06
CA MET A 336 16.61 -7.05 -24.98
C MET A 336 16.05 -8.08 -24.02
N THR A 337 15.31 -7.64 -23.02
CA THR A 337 14.74 -8.51 -21.98
C THR A 337 13.43 -9.19 -22.39
N TYR A 338 12.91 -8.87 -23.57
CA TYR A 338 11.67 -9.47 -24.10
C TYR A 338 11.97 -10.18 -25.44
N GLY A 339 11.56 -11.45 -25.55
CA GLY A 339 11.69 -12.22 -26.78
C GLY A 339 13.12 -12.30 -27.35
N GLU A 340 14.14 -12.32 -26.49
CA GLU A 340 15.55 -12.32 -26.89
C GLU A 340 15.99 -11.05 -27.66
N GLY A 341 15.25 -9.93 -27.47
CA GLY A 341 15.61 -8.64 -28.05
C GLY A 341 15.19 -8.49 -29.50
N ALA A 342 14.22 -9.28 -29.98
CA ALA A 342 13.66 -9.20 -31.32
C ALA A 342 12.14 -9.37 -31.30
N VAL A 343 11.45 -8.68 -32.20
CA VAL A 343 10.00 -8.82 -32.41
C VAL A 343 9.70 -8.96 -33.91
N MET A 344 8.63 -9.69 -34.23
CA MET A 344 8.05 -9.70 -35.57
C MET A 344 7.13 -8.48 -35.73
N GLY A 345 7.31 -7.73 -36.80
CA GLY A 345 6.46 -6.57 -37.13
C GLY A 345 5.25 -7.00 -37.94
N VAL A 346 4.06 -6.75 -37.39
CA VAL A 346 2.77 -7.05 -38.05
C VAL A 346 1.92 -5.80 -38.08
N PRO A 347 2.20 -4.86 -39.02
CA PRO A 347 1.55 -3.55 -39.06
C PRO A 347 0.02 -3.60 -39.10
N ALA A 348 -0.59 -4.58 -39.74
CA ALA A 348 -2.04 -4.67 -39.83
C ALA A 348 -2.72 -4.97 -38.49
N HIS A 349 -2.04 -5.53 -37.50
CA HIS A 349 -2.65 -6.10 -36.28
C HIS A 349 -1.94 -5.74 -34.97
N ASP A 350 -1.01 -4.80 -35.01
CA ASP A 350 -0.39 -4.15 -33.86
C ASP A 350 -0.34 -2.63 -34.08
N GLU A 351 -0.92 -1.85 -33.18
CA GLU A 351 -1.05 -0.39 -33.32
C GLU A 351 0.31 0.31 -33.45
N ARG A 352 1.32 -0.18 -32.72
CA ARG A 352 2.69 0.39 -32.74
C ARG A 352 3.35 0.11 -34.09
N ASP A 353 3.20 -1.10 -34.61
CA ASP A 353 3.74 -1.50 -35.91
C ASP A 353 2.98 -0.79 -37.04
N PHE A 354 1.69 -0.54 -36.89
CA PHE A 354 0.88 0.21 -37.83
C PHE A 354 1.39 1.65 -37.98
N ALA A 355 1.57 2.34 -36.85
CA ALA A 355 2.11 3.70 -36.83
C ALA A 355 3.54 3.75 -37.37
N PHE A 356 4.37 2.77 -37.02
CA PHE A 356 5.73 2.63 -37.54
C PHE A 356 5.76 2.41 -39.04
N ALA A 357 4.90 1.53 -39.56
CA ALA A 357 4.80 1.24 -40.98
C ALA A 357 4.32 2.46 -41.78
N LEU A 358 3.34 3.21 -41.30
CA LEU A 358 2.92 4.46 -41.93
C LEU A 358 4.06 5.49 -41.98
N LYS A 359 4.81 5.63 -40.88
CA LYS A 359 5.94 6.57 -40.79
C LYS A 359 7.05 6.27 -41.78
N TYR A 360 7.39 4.99 -41.95
CA TYR A 360 8.54 4.55 -42.75
C TYR A 360 8.16 3.93 -44.10
N GLY A 361 6.87 3.94 -44.45
CA GLY A 361 6.38 3.40 -45.74
C GLY A 361 6.52 1.88 -45.86
N LEU A 362 6.37 1.15 -44.77
CA LEU A 362 6.42 -0.31 -44.79
C LEU A 362 5.09 -0.94 -45.21
N PRO A 363 5.08 -2.12 -45.82
CA PRO A 363 3.84 -2.79 -46.22
C PRO A 363 2.96 -3.13 -45.01
N ILE A 364 1.65 -2.95 -45.14
CA ILE A 364 0.62 -3.32 -44.18
C ILE A 364 -0.25 -4.41 -44.82
N LYS A 365 -0.15 -5.64 -44.31
CA LYS A 365 -0.82 -6.82 -44.86
C LYS A 365 -1.87 -7.35 -43.88
N GLN A 366 -3.17 -7.19 -44.22
CA GLN A 366 -4.24 -7.75 -43.43
C GLN A 366 -4.21 -9.27 -43.42
N VAL A 367 -4.24 -9.88 -42.23
CA VAL A 367 -4.31 -11.33 -42.02
C VAL A 367 -5.36 -11.76 -40.99
N ILE A 368 -6.02 -10.80 -40.36
CA ILE A 368 -7.16 -11.05 -39.47
C ILE A 368 -8.36 -10.27 -39.99
N GLY A 369 -9.50 -10.94 -40.02
CA GLY A 369 -10.80 -10.36 -40.37
C GLY A 369 -11.77 -10.43 -39.19
N LYS A 370 -12.77 -9.55 -39.20
CA LYS A 370 -13.90 -9.55 -38.27
C LYS A 370 -15.19 -9.40 -39.05
N LYS A 371 -16.21 -10.21 -38.73
CA LYS A 371 -17.48 -10.21 -39.47
C LYS A 371 -18.15 -8.84 -39.43
N GLY A 372 -18.45 -8.28 -40.60
CA GLY A 372 -19.10 -6.96 -40.71
C GLY A 372 -18.17 -5.77 -40.65
N GLU A 373 -16.85 -5.97 -40.47
CA GLU A 373 -15.85 -4.91 -40.46
C GLU A 373 -15.04 -4.88 -41.77
N VAL A 374 -14.60 -3.66 -42.16
CA VAL A 374 -13.74 -3.44 -43.31
C VAL A 374 -12.40 -2.93 -42.86
N PHE A 375 -11.33 -3.50 -43.42
CA PHE A 375 -9.96 -3.09 -43.10
C PHE A 375 -9.53 -1.87 -43.93
N ASP A 376 -8.93 -0.89 -43.26
CA ASP A 376 -8.32 0.30 -43.88
C ASP A 376 -6.82 0.36 -43.48
N ASP A 377 -5.93 0.35 -44.46
CA ASP A 377 -4.49 0.39 -44.26
C ASP A 377 -3.93 1.79 -43.97
N LYS A 378 -4.80 2.80 -43.83
CA LYS A 378 -4.43 4.21 -43.54
C LYS A 378 -4.83 4.68 -42.16
N VAL A 379 -5.84 4.03 -41.55
CA VAL A 379 -6.40 4.43 -40.28
C VAL A 379 -6.53 3.21 -39.37
N TRP A 380 -5.94 3.33 -38.15
CA TRP A 380 -6.05 2.29 -37.14
C TRP A 380 -7.48 2.18 -36.61
N HIS A 381 -7.96 0.96 -36.46
CA HIS A 381 -9.21 0.63 -35.78
C HIS A 381 -8.95 -0.40 -34.68
N GLU A 382 -9.58 -0.23 -33.52
CA GLU A 382 -9.39 -1.07 -32.30
C GLU A 382 -9.49 -2.58 -32.60
N TRP A 383 -10.44 -3.00 -33.46
CA TRP A 383 -10.64 -4.40 -33.76
C TRP A 383 -9.46 -5.08 -34.46
N TYR A 384 -8.53 -4.33 -35.05
CA TYR A 384 -7.34 -4.89 -35.69
C TYR A 384 -6.45 -5.67 -34.70
N GLY A 385 -6.43 -5.24 -33.43
CA GLY A 385 -5.72 -5.88 -32.35
C GLY A 385 -6.49 -6.95 -31.58
N GLU A 386 -7.79 -7.10 -31.80
CA GLU A 386 -8.65 -8.03 -31.08
C GLU A 386 -8.33 -9.50 -31.40
N LYS A 387 -8.60 -10.39 -30.45
CA LYS A 387 -8.47 -11.84 -30.56
C LYS A 387 -9.85 -12.51 -30.63
N GLU A 388 -10.82 -11.91 -29.95
CA GLU A 388 -12.18 -12.45 -29.84
C GLU A 388 -13.02 -12.11 -31.09
N ALA A 389 -13.84 -13.05 -31.53
CA ALA A 389 -14.73 -12.90 -32.69
C ALA A 389 -14.00 -12.51 -34.00
N THR A 390 -12.73 -12.91 -34.12
CA THR A 390 -11.87 -12.68 -35.29
C THR A 390 -11.47 -14.00 -35.93
N PHE A 391 -11.05 -13.96 -37.19
CA PHE A 391 -10.61 -15.13 -37.93
C PHE A 391 -9.48 -14.77 -38.91
N CYS A 392 -8.64 -15.75 -39.23
CA CYS A 392 -7.56 -15.55 -40.18
C CYS A 392 -8.10 -15.37 -41.62
N VAL A 393 -7.47 -14.41 -42.33
CA VAL A 393 -7.66 -14.17 -43.76
C VAL A 393 -6.29 -13.98 -44.40
N ASN A 394 -6.16 -14.16 -45.72
CA ASN A 394 -4.89 -14.02 -46.47
C ASN A 394 -3.73 -14.79 -45.86
N SER A 395 -4.01 -15.87 -45.14
CA SER A 395 -3.05 -16.68 -44.37
C SER A 395 -2.92 -18.12 -44.88
N GLY A 396 -3.41 -18.39 -46.10
CA GLY A 396 -3.33 -19.70 -46.73
C GLY A 396 -4.12 -20.76 -45.96
N LYS A 397 -3.47 -21.83 -45.53
CA LYS A 397 -4.10 -22.93 -44.80
C LYS A 397 -4.70 -22.55 -43.43
N TYR A 398 -4.41 -21.39 -42.92
CA TYR A 398 -4.95 -20.90 -41.65
C TYR A 398 -6.22 -20.06 -41.82
N ASP A 399 -6.61 -19.74 -43.06
CA ASP A 399 -7.80 -18.94 -43.35
C ASP A 399 -9.05 -19.55 -42.71
N GLY A 400 -9.85 -18.70 -42.11
CA GLY A 400 -11.07 -19.07 -41.40
C GLY A 400 -10.89 -19.61 -39.99
N MET A 401 -9.64 -19.85 -39.52
CA MET A 401 -9.36 -20.26 -38.15
C MET A 401 -9.54 -19.08 -37.18
N ASP A 402 -10.13 -19.35 -36.04
CA ASP A 402 -10.11 -18.40 -34.93
C ASP A 402 -8.69 -18.30 -34.29
N PHE A 403 -8.56 -17.42 -33.33
CA PHE A 403 -7.27 -17.18 -32.68
C PHE A 403 -6.62 -18.45 -32.07
N GLU A 404 -7.41 -19.27 -31.37
CA GLU A 404 -6.88 -20.47 -30.71
C GLU A 404 -6.49 -21.55 -31.69
N GLN A 405 -7.36 -21.79 -32.66
CA GLN A 405 -7.10 -22.75 -33.75
C GLN A 405 -5.84 -22.34 -34.53
N ALA A 406 -5.71 -21.08 -34.89
CA ALA A 406 -4.53 -20.58 -35.61
C ALA A 406 -3.27 -20.64 -34.78
N ARG A 407 -3.32 -20.27 -33.48
CA ARG A 407 -2.20 -20.41 -32.57
C ARG A 407 -1.65 -21.82 -32.55
N ASP A 408 -2.51 -22.80 -32.35
CA ASP A 408 -2.13 -24.20 -32.21
C ASP A 408 -1.62 -24.78 -33.54
N ALA A 409 -2.27 -24.42 -34.65
CA ALA A 409 -1.87 -24.85 -36.00
C ALA A 409 -0.49 -24.26 -36.38
N VAL A 410 -0.29 -22.97 -36.17
CA VAL A 410 1.02 -22.31 -36.44
C VAL A 410 2.11 -22.88 -35.57
N ALA A 411 1.86 -23.08 -34.27
CA ALA A 411 2.84 -23.69 -33.36
C ALA A 411 3.25 -25.10 -33.80
N LYS A 412 2.28 -25.93 -34.21
CA LYS A 412 2.52 -27.28 -34.70
C LYS A 412 3.36 -27.29 -35.98
N ASP A 413 3.12 -26.39 -36.89
CA ASP A 413 3.88 -26.30 -38.15
C ASP A 413 5.32 -25.82 -37.87
N LEU A 414 5.50 -24.85 -37.00
CA LEU A 414 6.82 -24.35 -36.60
C LEU A 414 7.62 -25.42 -35.85
N GLU A 415 6.96 -26.21 -35.01
CA GLU A 415 7.59 -27.33 -34.30
C GLU A 415 8.05 -28.44 -35.26
N ALA A 416 7.23 -28.75 -36.25
CA ALA A 416 7.60 -29.72 -37.30
C ALA A 416 8.81 -29.29 -38.14
N LEU A 417 9.01 -27.95 -38.28
CA LEU A 417 10.19 -27.39 -38.95
C LEU A 417 11.39 -27.20 -38.03
N GLY A 418 11.25 -27.45 -36.72
CA GLY A 418 12.27 -27.16 -35.71
C GLY A 418 12.50 -25.66 -35.48
N LEU A 419 11.55 -24.78 -35.90
CA LEU A 419 11.67 -23.34 -35.90
C LEU A 419 10.80 -22.65 -34.86
N GLY A 420 10.11 -23.40 -33.98
CA GLY A 420 9.31 -22.78 -32.93
C GLY A 420 8.51 -23.77 -32.10
N LYS A 421 7.97 -23.29 -31.01
CA LYS A 421 7.11 -24.06 -30.09
C LYS A 421 6.25 -23.14 -29.24
N LEU A 422 5.16 -23.69 -28.73
CA LEU A 422 4.38 -23.04 -27.67
C LEU A 422 5.25 -22.83 -26.44
N GLN A 423 5.15 -21.65 -25.86
CA GLN A 423 5.92 -21.29 -24.68
C GLN A 423 5.11 -20.34 -23.79
N VAL A 424 5.21 -20.58 -22.48
CA VAL A 424 4.76 -19.63 -21.47
C VAL A 424 5.89 -18.67 -21.14
N GLN A 425 5.58 -17.39 -21.13
CA GLN A 425 6.52 -16.36 -20.66
C GLN A 425 5.88 -15.52 -19.56
N TYR A 426 6.73 -14.92 -18.75
CA TYR A 426 6.36 -14.00 -17.71
C TYR A 426 6.99 -12.64 -17.97
N ARG A 427 6.25 -11.54 -17.69
CA ARG A 427 6.79 -10.17 -17.71
C ARG A 427 7.76 -9.95 -16.54
N LEU A 428 7.48 -10.59 -15.41
CA LEU A 428 8.35 -10.55 -14.23
C LEU A 428 9.80 -10.90 -14.61
N ARG A 429 10.73 -10.14 -14.09
CA ARG A 429 12.18 -10.37 -14.26
C ARG A 429 12.83 -10.65 -12.92
N ASP A 430 13.99 -11.30 -12.94
CA ASP A 430 14.76 -11.54 -11.74
C ASP A 430 15.16 -10.23 -11.07
N TRP A 431 15.15 -10.25 -9.76
CA TRP A 431 15.37 -9.09 -8.93
C TRP A 431 16.86 -8.78 -8.80
N SER A 432 17.31 -7.67 -9.41
CA SER A 432 18.67 -7.15 -9.23
C SER A 432 18.82 -6.53 -7.85
N ILE A 433 19.72 -7.07 -7.03
CA ILE A 433 19.93 -6.59 -5.66
C ILE A 433 21.20 -5.77 -5.47
N SER A 434 22.15 -5.81 -6.41
CA SER A 434 23.40 -5.05 -6.29
C SER A 434 23.17 -3.56 -6.45
N ARG A 435 23.59 -2.77 -5.44
CA ARG A 435 23.56 -1.31 -5.45
C ARG A 435 24.96 -0.76 -5.20
N GLN A 436 25.39 0.18 -6.00
CA GLN A 436 26.72 0.83 -5.91
C GLN A 436 26.66 1.97 -4.89
N ARG A 437 26.16 1.65 -3.71
CA ARG A 437 25.92 2.60 -2.62
C ARG A 437 26.45 2.03 -1.31
N TYR A 438 26.82 2.93 -0.41
CA TYR A 438 27.44 2.62 0.87
C TYR A 438 26.43 2.14 1.92
N TRP A 439 25.33 2.91 2.12
CA TRP A 439 24.41 2.67 3.22
C TRP A 439 23.39 1.59 2.88
N GLY A 440 23.79 0.35 3.05
CA GLY A 440 23.02 -0.85 2.78
C GLY A 440 23.70 -2.09 3.33
N THR A 441 23.03 -3.25 3.26
CA THR A 441 23.62 -4.54 3.67
C THR A 441 24.76 -4.92 2.75
N PRO A 442 25.99 -5.12 3.26
CA PRO A 442 27.08 -5.62 2.45
C PRO A 442 26.76 -6.98 1.85
N ILE A 443 26.99 -7.15 0.56
CA ILE A 443 26.89 -8.46 -0.10
C ILE A 443 28.06 -9.31 0.36
N PRO A 444 27.85 -10.52 0.96
CA PRO A 444 28.90 -11.30 1.60
C PRO A 444 29.72 -12.09 0.58
N MET A 445 30.36 -11.38 -0.35
CA MET A 445 31.21 -11.96 -1.39
C MET A 445 32.62 -11.36 -1.35
N ILE A 446 33.59 -12.15 -1.77
CA ILE A 446 35.00 -11.77 -1.89
C ILE A 446 35.43 -11.97 -3.33
N ASN A 447 36.00 -10.95 -3.95
CA ASN A 447 36.51 -11.00 -5.30
C ASN A 447 38.01 -11.32 -5.25
N CYS A 448 38.34 -12.57 -5.51
CA CYS A 448 39.71 -13.04 -5.57
C CYS A 448 40.22 -12.95 -7.02
N PRO A 449 41.39 -12.34 -7.27
CA PRO A 449 41.99 -12.31 -8.63
C PRO A 449 42.23 -13.66 -9.21
N HIS A 450 42.41 -14.70 -8.37
CA HIS A 450 42.71 -16.07 -8.80
C HIS A 450 41.46 -16.96 -8.86
N CYS A 451 40.59 -16.92 -7.83
CA CYS A 451 39.40 -17.78 -7.70
C CYS A 451 38.13 -17.18 -8.27
N GLY A 452 38.12 -15.90 -8.61
CA GLY A 452 36.91 -15.14 -8.94
C GLY A 452 36.06 -14.81 -7.71
N PRO A 453 34.77 -14.61 -7.87
CA PRO A 453 33.85 -14.37 -6.75
C PRO A 453 33.76 -15.60 -5.83
N VAL A 454 34.04 -15.40 -4.55
CA VAL A 454 34.02 -16.46 -3.52
C VAL A 454 33.12 -16.01 -2.38
N PRO A 455 32.14 -16.80 -1.92
CA PRO A 455 31.28 -16.43 -0.80
C PRO A 455 32.09 -16.37 0.50
N VAL A 456 31.74 -15.41 1.34
CA VAL A 456 32.25 -15.36 2.73
C VAL A 456 31.76 -16.60 3.46
N PRO A 457 32.62 -17.31 4.20
CA PRO A 457 32.19 -18.45 5.01
C PRO A 457 31.12 -18.04 6.02
N GLU A 458 30.10 -18.87 6.19
CA GLU A 458 28.98 -18.61 7.10
C GLU A 458 29.41 -18.28 8.54
N LYS A 459 30.46 -18.94 9.03
CA LYS A 459 31.06 -18.71 10.34
C LYS A 459 31.64 -17.29 10.53
N ASP A 460 31.97 -16.60 9.44
CA ASP A 460 32.58 -15.28 9.43
C ASP A 460 31.54 -14.15 9.26
N LEU A 461 30.25 -14.50 9.21
CA LEU A 461 29.15 -13.52 9.21
C LEU A 461 28.93 -12.93 10.61
N PRO A 462 28.54 -11.65 10.71
CA PRO A 462 28.28 -10.74 9.61
C PRO A 462 29.53 -10.09 9.04
N VAL A 463 29.49 -9.78 7.74
CA VAL A 463 30.40 -8.78 7.16
C VAL A 463 29.88 -7.41 7.62
N ILE A 464 30.63 -6.76 8.48
CA ILE A 464 30.20 -5.53 9.16
C ILE A 464 30.46 -4.32 8.26
N LEU A 465 29.41 -3.53 8.05
CA LEU A 465 29.49 -2.25 7.36
C LEU A 465 30.15 -1.21 8.29
N PRO A 466 31.20 -0.50 7.86
CA PRO A 466 31.74 0.62 8.61
C PRO A 466 30.67 1.71 8.82
N GLU A 467 30.54 2.24 10.03
CA GLU A 467 29.55 3.26 10.36
C GLU A 467 30.09 4.69 10.41
N ASP A 468 31.40 4.86 10.28
CA ASP A 468 32.14 6.13 10.43
C ASP A 468 32.52 6.82 9.13
N LEU A 469 32.26 6.20 7.97
CA LEU A 469 32.54 6.79 6.68
C LEU A 469 31.59 7.94 6.36
N ILE A 470 32.14 9.04 5.85
CA ILE A 470 31.38 10.22 5.42
C ILE A 470 31.39 10.26 3.91
N PRO A 471 30.27 9.97 3.23
CA PRO A 471 30.20 10.02 1.78
C PRO A 471 30.26 11.49 1.29
N ASP A 472 30.97 11.70 0.19
CA ASP A 472 31.15 13.03 -0.43
C ASP A 472 30.40 13.21 -1.77
N GLY A 473 29.69 12.15 -2.21
CA GLY A 473 28.98 12.13 -3.48
C GLY A 473 29.82 11.72 -4.69
N SER A 474 31.11 11.45 -4.52
CA SER A 474 32.01 11.03 -5.62
C SER A 474 31.87 9.55 -5.99
N GLY A 475 31.08 8.78 -5.23
CA GLY A 475 30.87 7.35 -5.41
C GLY A 475 30.73 6.59 -4.09
N ASN A 476 30.85 5.28 -4.14
CA ASN A 476 30.76 4.44 -2.95
C ASN A 476 32.06 4.52 -2.12
N PRO A 477 32.06 5.08 -0.89
CA PRO A 477 33.25 5.23 -0.08
C PRO A 477 33.87 3.91 0.37
N LEU A 478 33.15 2.79 0.31
CA LEU A 478 33.70 1.46 0.60
C LEU A 478 34.85 1.08 -0.35
N ASN A 479 34.83 1.61 -1.58
CA ASN A 479 35.90 1.38 -2.56
C ASN A 479 37.28 1.94 -2.14
N GLN A 480 37.29 2.86 -1.18
CA GLN A 480 38.49 3.57 -0.69
C GLN A 480 38.80 3.19 0.77
N ASP A 481 37.93 2.45 1.44
CA ASP A 481 38.18 2.00 2.81
C ASP A 481 39.00 0.70 2.81
N GLU A 482 40.31 0.82 2.91
CA GLU A 482 41.22 -0.32 2.87
C GLU A 482 40.95 -1.32 3.98
N ALA A 483 40.50 -0.89 5.15
CA ALA A 483 40.18 -1.75 6.29
C ALA A 483 39.00 -2.67 5.99
N PHE A 484 38.00 -2.18 5.27
CA PHE A 484 36.87 -2.99 4.80
C PHE A 484 37.26 -3.82 3.58
N LEU A 485 37.89 -3.18 2.59
CA LEU A 485 38.09 -3.74 1.26
C LEU A 485 39.05 -4.92 1.24
N ASN A 486 40.23 -4.80 1.95
CA ASN A 486 41.29 -5.79 1.85
C ASN A 486 41.00 -6.98 2.78
N CYS A 487 41.13 -8.19 2.22
CA CYS A 487 40.90 -9.43 2.94
C CYS A 487 41.68 -10.57 2.31
N LYS A 488 41.64 -11.74 2.92
CA LYS A 488 42.17 -12.98 2.36
C LYS A 488 41.08 -13.80 1.72
N CYS A 489 41.38 -14.41 0.56
CA CYS A 489 40.49 -15.36 -0.08
C CYS A 489 40.28 -16.59 0.81
N PRO A 490 39.04 -16.95 1.19
CA PRO A 490 38.82 -18.13 2.03
C PRO A 490 39.10 -19.45 1.32
N LYS A 491 39.23 -19.43 -0.01
CA LYS A 491 39.53 -20.64 -0.83
C LYS A 491 41.00 -20.86 -1.05
N CYS A 492 41.77 -19.83 -1.38
CA CYS A 492 43.21 -19.99 -1.74
C CYS A 492 44.15 -19.24 -0.79
N GLY A 493 43.65 -18.46 0.17
CA GLY A 493 44.47 -17.73 1.16
C GLY A 493 45.20 -16.49 0.63
N ARG A 494 45.11 -16.17 -0.67
CA ARG A 494 45.75 -15.02 -1.29
C ARG A 494 45.03 -13.73 -0.96
N ASP A 495 45.69 -12.61 -1.21
CA ASP A 495 45.09 -11.29 -1.10
C ASP A 495 43.90 -11.15 -2.07
N ALA A 496 42.82 -10.64 -1.55
CA ALA A 496 41.56 -10.44 -2.25
C ALA A 496 40.85 -9.17 -1.75
N LYS A 497 39.78 -8.80 -2.40
CA LYS A 497 38.96 -7.62 -2.05
C LYS A 497 37.52 -8.02 -1.82
N ARG A 498 36.91 -7.44 -0.78
CA ARG A 498 35.47 -7.62 -0.55
C ARG A 498 34.65 -6.98 -1.67
N GLU A 499 33.47 -7.55 -1.93
CA GLU A 499 32.43 -6.86 -2.70
C GLU A 499 32.02 -5.56 -2.00
N THR A 500 31.96 -4.48 -2.73
CA THR A 500 31.59 -3.16 -2.21
C THR A 500 30.19 -2.74 -2.54
N ASP A 501 29.51 -3.43 -3.44
CA ASP A 501 28.08 -3.25 -3.65
C ASP A 501 27.30 -3.71 -2.42
N THR A 502 26.23 -3.02 -2.12
CA THR A 502 25.29 -3.37 -1.04
C THR A 502 23.97 -3.83 -1.64
N MET A 503 23.17 -4.51 -0.84
CA MET A 503 21.89 -5.04 -1.28
C MET A 503 20.85 -3.93 -1.41
N ASP A 504 19.96 -4.06 -2.38
CA ASP A 504 18.70 -3.31 -2.46
C ASP A 504 17.97 -3.36 -1.10
N THR A 505 17.54 -2.22 -0.62
CA THR A 505 16.90 -2.09 0.70
C THR A 505 15.57 -2.82 0.82
N PHE A 506 14.94 -3.20 -0.30
CA PHE A 506 13.79 -4.10 -0.28
C PHE A 506 14.11 -5.51 0.25
N VAL A 507 15.38 -5.89 0.27
CA VAL A 507 15.83 -7.11 0.97
C VAL A 507 15.55 -6.99 2.45
N ASP A 508 15.85 -5.84 3.05
CA ASP A 508 15.62 -5.59 4.47
C ASP A 508 14.15 -5.70 4.84
N SER A 509 13.27 -5.10 4.03
CA SER A 509 11.83 -5.08 4.28
C SER A 509 11.10 -6.37 3.88
N SER A 510 11.79 -7.34 3.29
CA SER A 510 11.14 -8.58 2.81
C SER A 510 10.81 -9.58 3.92
N TRP A 511 11.35 -9.43 5.14
CA TRP A 511 11.15 -10.44 6.19
C TRP A 511 11.12 -9.88 7.63
N TYR A 512 11.24 -8.59 7.86
CA TYR A 512 11.29 -7.97 9.20
C TYR A 512 10.10 -8.35 10.08
N TYR A 513 8.93 -8.53 9.51
CA TYR A 513 7.71 -8.95 10.20
C TYR A 513 7.84 -10.37 10.80
N MET A 514 8.68 -11.20 10.25
CA MET A 514 9.06 -12.49 10.85
C MET A 514 10.09 -12.31 11.96
N ARG A 515 11.07 -11.39 11.77
CA ARG A 515 12.07 -11.09 12.80
C ARG A 515 11.45 -10.49 14.06
N TYR A 516 10.39 -9.73 13.93
CA TYR A 516 9.61 -9.24 15.08
C TYR A 516 9.12 -10.35 16.00
N CYS A 517 8.87 -11.53 15.50
CA CYS A 517 8.45 -12.68 16.30
C CYS A 517 9.57 -13.17 17.22
N SER A 518 10.82 -13.04 16.78
CA SER A 518 12.02 -13.54 17.48
C SER A 518 13.22 -12.60 17.33
N PRO A 519 13.12 -11.33 17.81
CA PRO A 519 14.10 -10.29 17.52
C PRO A 519 15.46 -10.55 18.18
N ASP A 520 15.50 -11.33 19.24
CA ASP A 520 16.68 -11.67 20.06
C ASP A 520 17.29 -13.04 19.72
N CYS A 521 16.78 -13.74 18.68
CA CYS A 521 17.36 -15.01 18.26
C CYS A 521 18.74 -14.79 17.57
N GLU A 522 19.80 -15.29 18.21
CA GLU A 522 21.17 -15.15 17.69
C GLU A 522 21.63 -16.35 16.86
N THR A 523 20.93 -17.47 16.96
CA THR A 523 21.33 -18.75 16.35
C THR A 523 20.68 -19.02 15.01
N SER A 524 19.57 -18.34 14.72
CA SER A 524 18.80 -18.50 13.49
C SER A 524 18.13 -17.18 13.10
N MET A 525 17.74 -17.10 11.83
CA MET A 525 16.97 -15.98 11.28
C MET A 525 15.62 -15.81 11.99
N VAL A 526 14.97 -16.93 12.28
CA VAL A 526 13.71 -17.04 13.01
C VAL A 526 13.72 -18.30 13.89
N ASP A 527 12.85 -18.37 14.90
CA ASP A 527 12.65 -19.54 15.78
C ASP A 527 11.18 -19.96 15.89
N GLU A 528 10.85 -20.84 16.83
CA GLU A 528 9.51 -21.39 17.04
C GLU A 528 8.44 -20.35 17.38
N ARG A 529 8.82 -19.16 17.87
CA ARG A 529 7.88 -18.05 18.12
C ARG A 529 7.25 -17.55 16.81
N ASN A 530 7.98 -17.72 15.70
CA ASN A 530 7.46 -17.43 14.37
C ASN A 530 6.32 -18.38 13.98
N ASP A 531 6.40 -19.66 14.36
CA ASP A 531 5.32 -20.63 14.12
C ASP A 531 4.04 -20.28 14.90
N TYR A 532 4.19 -19.62 16.05
CA TYR A 532 3.03 -19.16 16.84
C TYR A 532 2.35 -17.92 16.23
N TRP A 533 3.10 -16.89 15.89
CA TRP A 533 2.55 -15.60 15.44
C TRP A 533 2.19 -15.57 13.95
N MET A 534 2.97 -16.22 13.10
CA MET A 534 2.78 -16.14 11.64
C MET A 534 1.76 -17.21 11.13
N ALA A 535 1.13 -17.06 9.95
CA ALA A 535 1.23 -15.85 9.10
C ALA A 535 0.53 -14.68 9.79
N MET A 536 1.00 -13.44 9.47
CA MET A 536 0.43 -12.24 10.05
C MET A 536 -1.07 -12.12 9.75
N ASP A 537 -1.87 -11.80 10.76
CA ASP A 537 -3.33 -11.77 10.61
C ASP A 537 -3.83 -10.50 9.91
N GLN A 538 -3.20 -9.35 10.16
CA GLN A 538 -3.53 -8.09 9.50
C GLN A 538 -2.28 -7.24 9.24
N TYR A 539 -2.04 -6.90 7.97
CA TYR A 539 -1.00 -5.96 7.56
C TYR A 539 -1.64 -4.65 7.09
N ILE A 540 -1.03 -3.51 7.44
CA ILE A 540 -1.57 -2.17 7.13
C ILE A 540 -0.48 -1.33 6.47
N GLY A 541 -0.75 -0.81 5.27
CA GLY A 541 0.21 0.05 4.57
C GLY A 541 -0.33 0.62 3.26
N GLY A 542 0.53 1.36 2.56
CA GLY A 542 0.16 2.03 1.32
C GLY A 542 0.09 1.10 0.11
N ILE A 543 -0.81 1.40 -0.81
CA ILE A 543 -0.99 0.64 -2.06
C ILE A 543 0.22 0.75 -3.00
N GLU A 544 1.07 1.77 -2.83
CA GLU A 544 2.30 1.97 -3.61
C GLU A 544 3.28 0.80 -3.52
N HIS A 545 3.15 -0.03 -2.49
CA HIS A 545 3.98 -1.21 -2.28
C HIS A 545 3.46 -2.50 -2.94
N ALA A 546 2.34 -2.42 -3.67
CA ALA A 546 1.66 -3.59 -4.22
C ALA A 546 2.55 -4.51 -5.07
N VAL A 547 3.42 -3.95 -5.92
CA VAL A 547 4.30 -4.70 -6.84
C VAL A 547 5.79 -4.64 -6.47
N LEU A 548 6.13 -4.00 -5.36
CA LEU A 548 7.48 -3.92 -4.82
C LEU A 548 7.58 -4.74 -3.53
N HIS A 549 7.52 -4.08 -2.39
CA HIS A 549 7.63 -4.71 -1.09
C HIS A 549 6.75 -5.96 -0.92
N LEU A 550 5.46 -5.87 -1.27
CA LEU A 550 4.53 -6.99 -1.06
C LEU A 550 4.85 -8.20 -1.94
N LEU A 551 5.30 -7.99 -3.18
CA LEU A 551 5.71 -9.08 -4.06
C LEU A 551 7.00 -9.73 -3.56
N TYR A 552 7.98 -8.92 -3.15
CA TYR A 552 9.24 -9.41 -2.61
C TYR A 552 9.06 -10.13 -1.27
N ALA A 553 8.17 -9.66 -0.40
CA ALA A 553 7.82 -10.32 0.85
C ALA A 553 7.23 -11.73 0.61
N ARG A 554 6.36 -11.86 -0.38
CA ARG A 554 5.79 -13.15 -0.81
C ARG A 554 6.88 -14.09 -1.35
N PHE A 555 7.72 -13.59 -2.23
CA PHE A 555 8.86 -14.34 -2.75
C PHE A 555 9.80 -14.81 -1.64
N TRP A 556 10.18 -13.90 -0.75
CA TRP A 556 11.08 -14.20 0.37
C TRP A 556 10.51 -15.29 1.30
N THR A 557 9.22 -15.21 1.59
CA THR A 557 8.50 -16.23 2.38
C THR A 557 8.59 -17.61 1.75
N LYS A 558 8.39 -17.71 0.44
CA LYS A 558 8.46 -19.00 -0.28
C LYS A 558 9.87 -19.58 -0.28
N VAL A 559 10.89 -18.75 -0.41
CA VAL A 559 12.29 -19.20 -0.30
C VAL A 559 12.60 -19.66 1.12
N MET A 560 12.17 -18.92 2.15
CA MET A 560 12.34 -19.34 3.55
C MET A 560 11.63 -20.66 3.85
N ARG A 561 10.43 -20.87 3.31
CA ARG A 561 9.72 -22.15 3.38
C ARG A 561 10.52 -23.29 2.77
N ASP A 562 11.05 -23.09 1.57
CA ASP A 562 11.83 -24.09 0.84
C ASP A 562 13.16 -24.41 1.53
N LEU A 563 13.68 -23.50 2.34
CA LEU A 563 14.83 -23.71 3.23
C LEU A 563 14.46 -24.35 4.58
N GLY A 564 13.17 -24.60 4.82
CA GLY A 564 12.67 -25.20 6.06
C GLY A 564 12.61 -24.25 7.26
N LEU A 565 12.71 -22.94 7.04
CA LEU A 565 12.69 -21.93 8.10
C LEU A 565 11.27 -21.58 8.57
N VAL A 566 10.29 -21.66 7.69
CA VAL A 566 8.89 -21.36 7.97
C VAL A 566 7.97 -22.41 7.35
N LYS A 567 6.73 -22.52 7.87
CA LYS A 567 5.77 -23.57 7.50
C LYS A 567 4.54 -23.04 6.75
N PHE A 568 4.58 -21.83 6.28
CA PHE A 568 3.48 -21.16 5.56
C PHE A 568 3.96 -20.64 4.20
N ASP A 569 3.01 -20.46 3.27
CA ASP A 569 3.29 -20.08 1.89
C ASP A 569 3.20 -18.58 1.64
N GLU A 570 2.35 -17.88 2.43
CA GLU A 570 2.06 -16.47 2.29
C GLU A 570 2.27 -15.73 3.61
N PRO A 571 2.88 -14.53 3.60
CA PRO A 571 3.23 -13.83 4.83
C PRO A 571 2.04 -13.17 5.52
N PHE A 572 1.04 -12.70 4.78
CA PHE A 572 -0.06 -11.87 5.30
C PHE A 572 -1.41 -12.44 4.90
N LYS A 573 -2.24 -12.77 5.89
CA LYS A 573 -3.60 -13.26 5.66
C LYS A 573 -4.52 -12.17 5.11
N ARG A 574 -4.42 -10.97 5.71
CA ARG A 574 -5.20 -9.80 5.31
C ARG A 574 -4.31 -8.59 5.12
N LEU A 575 -4.62 -7.82 4.11
CA LEU A 575 -3.96 -6.54 3.80
C LEU A 575 -5.00 -5.43 3.81
N PHE A 576 -4.72 -4.36 4.53
CA PHE A 576 -5.49 -3.13 4.46
C PHE A 576 -4.66 -2.03 3.82
N THR A 577 -5.15 -1.48 2.72
CA THR A 577 -4.53 -0.35 2.03
C THR A 577 -5.21 0.95 2.48
N GLN A 578 -4.48 1.75 3.25
CA GLN A 578 -5.00 3.01 3.77
C GLN A 578 -5.03 4.10 2.70
N GLY A 579 -6.04 4.96 2.79
CA GLY A 579 -6.12 6.20 2.02
C GLY A 579 -5.13 7.26 2.53
N MET A 580 -4.70 8.14 1.65
CA MET A 580 -3.77 9.22 1.99
C MET A 580 -4.47 10.35 2.74
N LEU A 581 -3.77 10.97 3.67
CA LEU A 581 -4.17 12.24 4.23
C LEU A 581 -3.62 13.36 3.35
N THR A 582 -4.51 14.24 2.91
CA THR A 582 -4.23 15.34 1.99
C THR A 582 -4.38 16.69 2.69
N ALA A 583 -3.70 17.71 2.20
CA ALA A 583 -3.84 19.07 2.67
C ALA A 583 -3.72 20.06 1.52
N GLU A 584 -4.30 21.23 1.71
CA GLU A 584 -4.16 22.31 0.74
C GLU A 584 -2.72 22.80 0.67
N CYS A 585 -2.24 23.07 -0.53
CA CYS A 585 -0.91 23.60 -0.78
C CYS A 585 -0.97 24.95 -1.47
N PHE A 586 0.04 25.78 -1.25
CA PHE A 586 0.08 27.17 -1.71
C PHE A 586 1.41 27.49 -2.36
N TYR A 587 1.37 28.16 -3.51
CA TYR A 587 2.58 28.48 -4.25
C TYR A 587 2.56 29.83 -4.94
N ARG A 588 3.74 30.29 -5.27
CA ARG A 588 3.97 31.44 -6.18
C ARG A 588 4.89 30.99 -7.29
N GLU A 589 4.57 31.36 -8.53
CA GLU A 589 5.45 31.14 -9.66
C GLU A 589 6.57 32.17 -9.64
N LEU A 590 7.80 31.71 -9.77
CA LEU A 590 8.99 32.54 -9.87
C LEU A 590 9.23 32.93 -11.35
N PRO A 591 10.01 34.02 -11.63
CA PRO A 591 10.28 34.46 -13.00
C PRO A 591 10.93 33.40 -13.90
N ASP A 592 11.59 32.41 -13.31
CA ASP A 592 12.23 31.28 -14.00
C ASP A 592 11.30 30.06 -14.23
N GLY A 593 10.01 30.19 -13.91
CA GLY A 593 9.00 29.17 -14.07
C GLY A 593 8.95 28.13 -12.94
N ARG A 594 9.86 28.22 -11.97
CA ARG A 594 9.81 27.35 -10.78
C ARG A 594 8.70 27.81 -9.83
N LYS A 595 8.17 26.86 -9.00
CA LYS A 595 7.20 27.15 -7.96
C LYS A 595 7.90 27.26 -6.62
N ARG A 596 7.66 28.37 -5.91
CA ARG A 596 7.98 28.50 -4.48
C ARG A 596 6.74 28.13 -3.68
N TRP A 597 6.89 27.15 -2.80
CA TRP A 597 5.82 26.67 -1.94
C TRP A 597 5.89 27.33 -0.56
N PHE A 598 4.74 27.66 -0.01
CA PHE A 598 4.59 28.34 1.27
C PHE A 598 3.89 27.44 2.29
N TYR A 599 4.33 27.55 3.55
CA TYR A 599 3.56 27.00 4.66
C TYR A 599 2.31 27.88 4.89
N PRO A 600 1.17 27.28 5.32
CA PRO A 600 -0.02 28.06 5.67
C PRO A 600 0.24 29.16 6.72
N SER A 601 1.19 28.93 7.64
CA SER A 601 1.61 29.90 8.66
C SER A 601 2.30 31.15 8.10
N GLU A 602 2.84 31.10 6.88
CA GLU A 602 3.48 32.22 6.19
C GLU A 602 2.48 33.11 5.41
N LEU A 603 1.18 32.75 5.44
CA LEU A 603 0.17 33.35 4.60
C LEU A 603 -0.93 34.03 5.42
N ASP A 604 -1.44 35.13 4.84
CA ASP A 604 -2.72 35.71 5.23
C ASP A 604 -3.78 35.25 4.23
N ILE A 605 -4.72 34.43 4.72
CA ILE A 605 -5.78 33.82 3.91
C ILE A 605 -7.11 34.44 4.32
N VAL A 606 -7.78 35.08 3.39
CA VAL A 606 -9.12 35.66 3.57
C VAL A 606 -10.15 34.73 2.96
N TYR A 607 -11.20 34.46 3.73
CA TYR A 607 -12.29 33.59 3.30
C TYR A 607 -13.58 34.41 3.09
N ASP A 608 -14.36 34.05 2.08
CA ASP A 608 -15.70 34.61 1.85
C ASP A 608 -16.70 34.08 2.91
N ALA A 609 -17.94 34.63 2.88
CA ALA A 609 -19.02 34.22 3.77
C ALA A 609 -19.42 32.73 3.63
N LYS A 610 -19.01 32.06 2.56
CA LYS A 610 -19.24 30.62 2.29
C LYS A 610 -18.03 29.76 2.64
N GLY A 611 -16.99 30.35 3.23
CA GLY A 611 -15.76 29.63 3.61
C GLY A 611 -14.82 29.30 2.46
N ARG A 612 -14.99 29.90 1.28
CA ARG A 612 -14.07 29.73 0.15
C ARG A 612 -12.98 30.80 0.20
N ILE A 613 -11.79 30.44 -0.22
CA ILE A 613 -10.67 31.38 -0.26
C ILE A 613 -10.96 32.51 -1.26
N GLU A 614 -10.94 33.74 -0.75
CA GLU A 614 -11.13 34.97 -1.54
C GLU A 614 -9.79 35.58 -1.93
N LYS A 615 -8.83 35.61 -1.01
CA LYS A 615 -7.49 36.19 -1.22
C LYS A 615 -6.44 35.47 -0.40
N ILE A 616 -5.25 35.30 -0.98
CA ILE A 616 -4.06 34.76 -0.30
C ILE A 616 -2.90 35.71 -0.56
N THR A 617 -2.21 36.14 0.50
CA THR A 617 -0.98 36.94 0.40
C THR A 617 0.09 36.40 1.32
N ALA A 618 1.35 36.47 0.94
CA ALA A 618 2.46 36.12 1.81
C ALA A 618 2.69 37.22 2.85
N LYS A 619 2.86 36.86 4.11
CA LYS A 619 3.11 37.81 5.21
C LYS A 619 4.40 38.58 5.03
N GLU A 620 5.42 37.98 4.42
CA GLU A 620 6.75 38.57 4.25
C GLU A 620 6.78 39.81 3.35
N ASP A 621 5.92 39.87 2.32
CA ASP A 621 5.99 40.84 1.26
C ASP A 621 4.61 41.38 0.81
N GLY A 622 3.51 40.81 1.31
CA GLY A 622 2.14 41.18 0.96
C GLY A 622 1.74 40.83 -0.48
N LEU A 623 2.59 40.12 -1.23
CA LEU A 623 2.31 39.77 -2.63
C LEU A 623 1.38 38.54 -2.72
N PRO A 624 0.65 38.41 -3.85
CA PRO A 624 -0.30 37.33 -4.05
C PRO A 624 0.35 35.92 -4.08
N VAL A 625 -0.37 34.94 -3.53
CA VAL A 625 -0.04 33.52 -3.56
C VAL A 625 -1.23 32.77 -4.14
N LYS A 626 -0.99 31.70 -4.90
CA LYS A 626 -2.02 30.87 -5.50
C LYS A 626 -2.28 29.60 -4.67
N SER A 627 -3.53 29.15 -4.61
CA SER A 627 -3.84 27.79 -4.15
C SER A 627 -3.41 26.78 -5.22
N GLY A 628 -2.67 25.75 -4.79
CA GLY A 628 -2.33 24.59 -5.61
C GLY A 628 -3.34 23.45 -5.51
N GLY A 629 -4.45 23.68 -4.74
CA GLY A 629 -5.46 22.68 -4.46
C GLY A 629 -5.08 21.72 -3.32
N ILE A 630 -5.95 20.73 -3.10
CA ILE A 630 -5.75 19.72 -2.06
C ILE A 630 -4.93 18.56 -2.64
N GLU A 631 -3.77 18.31 -2.05
CA GLU A 631 -2.86 17.28 -2.50
C GLU A 631 -2.29 16.45 -1.34
N LYS A 632 -1.64 15.33 -1.66
CA LYS A 632 -0.90 14.52 -0.68
C LYS A 632 0.05 15.41 0.12
N MET A 633 0.08 15.24 1.43
CA MET A 633 1.05 15.92 2.31
C MET A 633 2.48 15.58 1.90
N SER A 634 3.27 16.61 1.65
CA SER A 634 4.65 16.50 1.18
C SER A 634 5.50 17.65 1.70
N LYS A 635 6.71 17.34 2.19
CA LYS A 635 7.68 18.35 2.62
C LYS A 635 8.08 19.29 1.48
N SER A 636 8.11 18.79 0.24
CA SER A 636 8.45 19.58 -0.93
C SER A 636 7.40 20.63 -1.32
N LYS A 637 6.15 20.46 -0.88
CA LYS A 637 5.04 21.40 -1.11
C LYS A 637 4.65 22.21 0.12
N ASN A 638 5.37 22.05 1.23
CA ASN A 638 5.12 22.74 2.49
C ASN A 638 3.67 22.62 3.03
N ASN A 639 2.97 21.53 2.68
CA ASN A 639 1.60 21.28 3.13
C ASN A 639 1.51 20.17 4.20
N VAL A 640 2.62 19.87 4.88
CA VAL A 640 2.67 18.89 5.95
C VAL A 640 2.13 19.50 7.24
N VAL A 641 1.26 18.76 7.93
CA VAL A 641 0.81 19.08 9.29
C VAL A 641 1.59 18.21 10.26
N GLU A 642 2.33 18.85 11.16
CA GLU A 642 3.13 18.16 12.17
C GLU A 642 2.28 17.74 13.36
N PRO A 643 2.37 16.47 13.81
CA PRO A 643 1.59 15.95 14.94
C PRO A 643 1.81 16.71 16.23
N SER A 644 3.05 17.14 16.50
CA SER A 644 3.42 17.86 17.73
C SER A 644 2.63 19.14 17.94
N ALA A 645 2.36 19.89 16.88
CA ALA A 645 1.56 21.10 16.94
C ALA A 645 0.09 20.83 17.32
N ILE A 646 -0.49 19.75 16.77
CA ILE A 646 -1.87 19.34 17.03
C ILE A 646 -1.99 18.74 18.43
N ILE A 647 -1.06 17.89 18.84
CA ILE A 647 -1.03 17.26 20.17
C ILE A 647 -0.83 18.34 21.25
N GLY A 648 0.06 19.29 21.02
CA GLY A 648 0.30 20.40 21.95
C GLY A 648 -0.92 21.30 22.16
N LYS A 649 -1.77 21.47 21.13
CA LYS A 649 -2.97 22.31 21.19
C LYS A 649 -4.20 21.56 21.70
N PHE A 650 -4.41 20.30 21.26
CA PHE A 650 -5.65 19.57 21.48
C PHE A 650 -5.49 18.21 22.19
N GLY A 651 -4.25 17.75 22.37
CA GLY A 651 -3.97 16.40 22.88
C GLY A 651 -3.93 15.31 21.80
N ALA A 652 -3.34 14.17 22.17
CA ALA A 652 -3.18 13.01 21.31
C ALA A 652 -4.52 12.35 20.97
N ASP A 653 -5.41 12.20 21.91
CA ASP A 653 -6.73 11.58 21.70
C ASP A 653 -7.55 12.34 20.66
N THR A 654 -7.49 13.68 20.69
CA THR A 654 -8.15 14.51 19.67
C THR A 654 -7.52 14.30 18.29
N ALA A 655 -6.19 14.26 18.19
CA ALA A 655 -5.50 13.98 16.93
C ALA A 655 -5.87 12.61 16.37
N ARG A 656 -5.87 11.58 17.20
CA ARG A 656 -6.25 10.20 16.85
C ARG A 656 -7.71 10.13 16.40
N ALA A 657 -8.61 10.65 17.19
CA ALA A 657 -10.05 10.63 16.89
C ALA A 657 -10.37 11.40 15.60
N PHE A 658 -9.71 12.54 15.38
CA PHE A 658 -9.93 13.31 14.16
C PHE A 658 -9.48 12.56 12.90
N VAL A 659 -8.28 11.98 12.89
CA VAL A 659 -7.80 11.23 11.70
C VAL A 659 -8.63 9.98 11.41
N MET A 660 -9.30 9.41 12.43
CA MET A 660 -10.23 8.31 12.25
C MET A 660 -11.60 8.80 11.78
N PHE A 661 -12.05 9.96 12.24
CA PHE A 661 -13.37 10.52 11.92
C PHE A 661 -13.41 11.18 10.53
N ALA A 662 -12.28 11.67 10.01
CA ALA A 662 -12.20 12.46 8.78
C ALA A 662 -12.75 11.78 7.52
N GLY A 663 -12.89 10.46 7.51
CA GLY A 663 -13.47 9.68 6.41
C GLY A 663 -13.11 8.19 6.51
N PRO A 664 -13.67 7.37 5.61
CA PRO A 664 -13.35 5.95 5.55
C PRO A 664 -11.83 5.74 5.46
N PRO A 665 -11.26 4.83 6.26
CA PRO A 665 -9.81 4.66 6.34
C PRO A 665 -9.12 4.24 5.03
N ASP A 666 -9.82 3.56 4.15
CA ASP A 666 -9.38 3.14 2.81
C ASP A 666 -9.43 4.27 1.76
N GLN A 667 -10.04 5.40 2.09
CA GLN A 667 -10.16 6.56 1.21
C GLN A 667 -9.28 7.72 1.67
N SER A 668 -8.88 8.55 0.71
CA SER A 668 -8.17 9.80 1.03
C SER A 668 -9.08 10.78 1.77
N ALA A 669 -8.53 11.47 2.75
CA ALA A 669 -9.23 12.47 3.54
C ALA A 669 -8.43 13.77 3.61
N ALA A 670 -9.12 14.90 3.52
CA ALA A 670 -8.49 16.21 3.63
C ALA A 670 -8.35 16.63 5.12
N TRP A 671 -7.19 17.19 5.45
CA TRP A 671 -6.97 17.80 6.75
C TRP A 671 -7.87 19.04 6.94
N SER A 672 -8.44 19.20 8.12
CA SER A 672 -9.27 20.33 8.48
C SER A 672 -9.00 20.76 9.93
N ASN A 673 -8.54 21.98 10.12
CA ASN A 673 -8.35 22.54 11.46
C ASN A 673 -9.65 22.68 12.23
N SER A 674 -10.74 23.07 11.57
CA SER A 674 -12.07 23.18 12.19
C SER A 674 -12.62 21.81 12.62
N GLY A 675 -12.29 20.76 11.89
CA GLY A 675 -12.63 19.37 12.25
C GLY A 675 -11.91 18.92 13.52
N ALA A 676 -10.62 19.25 13.66
CA ALA A 676 -9.86 18.97 14.88
C ALA A 676 -10.43 19.69 16.11
N GLU A 677 -10.83 20.96 15.97
CA GLU A 677 -11.50 21.74 17.02
C GLU A 677 -12.87 21.15 17.40
N GLY A 678 -13.62 20.68 16.41
CA GLY A 678 -14.91 20.00 16.64
C GLY A 678 -14.74 18.71 17.45
N THR A 679 -13.71 17.92 17.11
CA THR A 679 -13.37 16.70 17.85
C THR A 679 -12.93 17.02 19.27
N PHE A 680 -12.13 18.06 19.49
CA PHE A 680 -11.74 18.51 20.82
C PHE A 680 -12.92 18.94 21.67
N ARG A 681 -13.90 19.65 21.08
CA ARG A 681 -15.16 20.00 21.79
C ARG A 681 -15.92 18.76 22.25
N PHE A 682 -15.95 17.70 21.44
CA PHE A 682 -16.54 16.42 21.85
C PHE A 682 -15.79 15.81 23.05
N MET A 683 -14.45 15.78 23.05
CA MET A 683 -13.67 15.28 24.18
C MET A 683 -13.96 16.06 25.48
N ARG A 684 -14.06 17.38 25.38
CA ARG A 684 -14.42 18.23 26.51
C ARG A 684 -15.84 17.95 27.03
N ARG A 685 -16.81 17.75 26.13
CA ARG A 685 -18.17 17.38 26.51
C ARG A 685 -18.21 16.02 27.21
N LEU A 686 -17.49 15.05 26.72
CA LEU A 686 -17.38 13.72 27.35
C LEU A 686 -16.83 13.82 28.77
N TRP A 687 -15.73 14.56 28.92
CA TRP A 687 -15.12 14.79 30.24
C TRP A 687 -16.11 15.48 31.20
N ASN A 688 -16.74 16.56 30.75
CA ASN A 688 -17.69 17.30 31.53
C ASN A 688 -18.92 16.47 31.93
N PHE A 689 -19.41 15.63 31.06
CA PHE A 689 -20.48 14.67 31.37
C PHE A 689 -20.07 13.71 32.50
N GLY A 690 -18.87 13.13 32.41
CA GLY A 690 -18.31 12.28 33.44
C GLY A 690 -18.14 12.99 34.77
N PHE A 691 -17.64 14.22 34.76
CA PHE A 691 -17.50 15.05 35.96
C PHE A 691 -18.85 15.36 36.61
N THR A 692 -19.82 15.81 35.82
CA THR A 692 -21.14 16.19 36.31
C THR A 692 -21.91 14.99 36.90
N HIS A 693 -21.75 13.82 36.34
CA HIS A 693 -22.48 12.61 36.75
C HIS A 693 -21.65 11.62 37.59
N GLN A 694 -20.45 12.03 38.07
CA GLN A 694 -19.54 11.13 38.77
C GLN A 694 -20.15 10.45 40.01
N ASP A 695 -20.92 11.19 40.79
CA ASP A 695 -21.59 10.67 42.00
C ASP A 695 -22.66 9.66 41.65
N VAL A 696 -23.49 9.96 40.64
CA VAL A 696 -24.52 9.06 40.12
C VAL A 696 -23.91 7.75 39.59
N ILE A 697 -22.80 7.83 38.88
CA ILE A 697 -22.12 6.66 38.31
C ILE A 697 -21.47 5.83 39.42
N LYS A 698 -20.81 6.47 40.39
CA LYS A 698 -20.17 5.78 41.52
C LYS A 698 -21.16 5.09 42.45
N GLU A 699 -22.38 5.58 42.55
CA GLU A 699 -23.48 4.93 43.27
C GLU A 699 -23.78 3.53 42.75
N ASN A 700 -23.48 3.27 41.47
CA ASN A 700 -23.63 1.99 40.80
C ASN A 700 -25.01 1.34 40.92
N VAL A 701 -26.05 2.14 40.65
CA VAL A 701 -27.45 1.66 40.64
C VAL A 701 -27.59 0.56 39.60
N LYS A 702 -28.15 -0.59 40.04
CA LYS A 702 -28.39 -1.73 39.15
C LYS A 702 -29.57 -1.45 38.22
N LEU A 703 -29.41 -1.78 36.96
CA LEU A 703 -30.47 -1.67 35.97
C LEU A 703 -31.56 -2.70 36.16
N ASP A 704 -32.79 -2.24 36.26
CA ASP A 704 -33.99 -3.06 36.14
C ASP A 704 -34.79 -2.58 34.92
N ALA A 705 -34.63 -3.28 33.80
CA ALA A 705 -35.25 -2.91 32.54
C ALA A 705 -36.77 -2.82 32.58
N SER A 706 -37.40 -3.57 33.52
CA SER A 706 -38.89 -3.56 33.68
C SER A 706 -39.43 -2.30 34.28
N LYS A 707 -38.60 -1.50 34.97
CA LYS A 707 -38.96 -0.29 35.67
C LYS A 707 -38.63 0.99 34.91
N LEU A 708 -38.03 0.90 33.75
CA LEU A 708 -37.65 2.04 32.97
C LEU A 708 -38.85 2.73 32.35
N ASN A 709 -38.86 4.06 32.39
CA ASN A 709 -39.83 4.89 31.68
C ASN A 709 -39.53 4.98 30.17
N HIS A 710 -40.36 5.65 29.41
CA HIS A 710 -40.22 5.76 27.95
C HIS A 710 -38.93 6.45 27.51
N GLU A 711 -38.53 7.55 28.17
CA GLU A 711 -37.29 8.27 27.84
C GLU A 711 -36.05 7.42 28.14
N GLU A 712 -36.04 6.78 29.30
CA GLU A 712 -34.95 5.90 29.72
C GLU A 712 -34.79 4.71 28.78
N LYS A 713 -35.89 4.09 28.34
CA LYS A 713 -35.86 3.03 27.32
C LYS A 713 -35.37 3.52 25.96
N ALA A 714 -35.80 4.73 25.56
CA ALA A 714 -35.36 5.33 24.28
C ALA A 714 -33.84 5.58 24.26
N VAL A 715 -33.29 6.17 25.33
CA VAL A 715 -31.86 6.41 25.45
C VAL A 715 -31.08 5.10 25.44
N ARG A 716 -31.55 4.11 26.19
CA ARG A 716 -30.91 2.78 26.22
C ARG A 716 -30.93 2.11 24.86
N ARG A 717 -32.04 2.20 24.13
CA ARG A 717 -32.16 1.69 22.75
C ARG A 717 -31.16 2.36 21.81
N ASP A 718 -31.03 3.68 21.88
CA ASP A 718 -30.09 4.43 21.04
C ASP A 718 -28.64 4.02 21.30
N ILE A 719 -28.27 3.82 22.56
CA ILE A 719 -26.94 3.36 22.97
C ILE A 719 -26.64 1.98 22.41
N TYR A 720 -27.53 1.02 22.57
CA TYR A 720 -27.30 -0.34 22.07
C TYR A 720 -27.35 -0.43 20.54
N THR A 721 -28.17 0.40 19.90
CA THR A 721 -28.18 0.53 18.43
C THR A 721 -26.84 1.08 17.91
N ALA A 722 -26.32 2.12 18.57
CA ALA A 722 -25.02 2.70 18.25
C ALA A 722 -23.88 1.70 18.51
N LEU A 723 -23.93 0.93 19.61
CA LEU A 723 -22.96 -0.12 19.91
C LEU A 723 -22.95 -1.22 18.85
N LYS A 724 -24.11 -1.70 18.43
CA LYS A 724 -24.23 -2.70 17.37
C LYS A 724 -23.62 -2.22 16.05
N GLN A 725 -23.89 -0.96 15.70
CA GLN A 725 -23.30 -0.36 14.51
C GLN A 725 -21.79 -0.22 14.65
N ALA A 726 -21.31 0.25 15.81
CA ALA A 726 -19.88 0.41 16.07
C ALA A 726 -19.12 -0.94 15.97
N GLU A 727 -19.68 -2.02 16.54
CA GLU A 727 -19.11 -3.36 16.46
C GLU A 727 -19.01 -3.84 15.00
N PHE A 728 -20.08 -3.68 14.24
CA PHE A 728 -20.11 -4.03 12.82
C PHE A 728 -19.06 -3.24 12.01
N ASP A 729 -18.88 -1.95 12.31
CA ASP A 729 -17.94 -1.09 11.62
C ASP A 729 -16.48 -1.34 12.04
N LEU A 730 -16.23 -1.64 13.33
CA LEU A 730 -14.90 -2.06 13.82
C LEU A 730 -14.42 -3.34 13.16
N ASP A 731 -15.30 -4.33 13.01
CA ASP A 731 -14.98 -5.60 12.34
C ASP A 731 -14.58 -5.39 10.85
N ARG A 732 -15.00 -4.28 10.26
CA ARG A 732 -14.72 -3.88 8.88
C ARG A 732 -13.66 -2.79 8.75
N MET A 733 -13.05 -2.38 9.86
CA MET A 733 -12.09 -1.27 9.92
C MET A 733 -12.66 0.08 9.43
N GLN A 734 -13.96 0.30 9.57
CA GLN A 734 -14.64 1.56 9.23
C GLN A 734 -14.74 2.45 10.48
N TYR A 735 -13.62 2.99 10.92
CA TYR A 735 -13.52 3.65 12.24
C TYR A 735 -14.14 5.04 12.31
N ASN A 736 -14.36 5.70 11.17
CA ASN A 736 -15.01 6.99 11.10
C ASN A 736 -16.44 6.97 11.69
N THR A 737 -17.16 5.89 11.48
CA THR A 737 -18.53 5.70 12.00
C THR A 737 -18.54 5.32 13.48
N VAL A 738 -17.46 4.77 14.01
CA VAL A 738 -17.30 4.47 15.44
C VAL A 738 -17.23 5.75 16.27
N VAL A 739 -16.49 6.76 15.80
CA VAL A 739 -16.44 8.06 16.46
C VAL A 739 -17.83 8.70 16.50
N SER A 740 -18.55 8.66 15.38
CA SER A 740 -19.92 9.17 15.34
C SER A 740 -20.88 8.39 16.22
N ALA A 741 -20.70 7.08 16.38
CA ALA A 741 -21.48 6.26 17.31
C ALA A 741 -21.28 6.71 18.76
N ALA A 742 -20.04 6.96 19.17
CA ALA A 742 -19.76 7.50 20.51
C ALA A 742 -20.38 8.89 20.73
N MET A 743 -20.35 9.76 19.72
CA MET A 743 -21.01 11.06 19.76
C MET A 743 -22.53 10.93 19.92
N LYS A 744 -23.16 9.99 19.21
CA LYS A 744 -24.59 9.69 19.34
C LYS A 744 -24.95 9.17 20.74
N MET A 745 -24.12 8.29 21.30
CA MET A 745 -24.30 7.80 22.67
C MET A 745 -24.30 8.94 23.68
N LEU A 746 -23.30 9.85 23.58
CA LEU A 746 -23.21 11.01 24.46
C LEU A 746 -24.44 11.95 24.31
N ASN A 747 -24.86 12.22 23.09
CA ASN A 747 -26.03 13.04 22.79
C ASN A 747 -27.30 12.46 23.41
N SER A 748 -27.49 11.13 23.32
CA SER A 748 -28.63 10.44 23.94
C SER A 748 -28.59 10.54 25.46
N LEU A 749 -27.45 10.31 26.09
CA LEU A 749 -27.25 10.43 27.53
C LEU A 749 -27.53 11.88 28.02
N ASP A 750 -27.13 12.89 27.26
CA ASP A 750 -27.35 14.30 27.54
C ASP A 750 -28.85 14.69 27.56
N THR A 751 -29.73 13.85 27.04
CA THR A 751 -31.19 14.12 27.10
C THR A 751 -31.80 13.83 28.48
N LEU A 752 -31.16 12.98 29.27
CA LEU A 752 -31.59 12.64 30.63
C LEU A 752 -31.19 13.74 31.61
N LYS A 753 -32.10 14.69 31.84
CA LYS A 753 -31.82 15.88 32.68
C LYS A 753 -32.11 15.68 34.16
N ASP A 754 -33.05 14.76 34.51
CA ASP A 754 -33.45 14.50 35.88
C ASP A 754 -32.82 13.20 36.42
N ASN A 755 -31.89 13.37 37.37
CA ASN A 755 -31.19 12.26 38.03
C ASN A 755 -31.94 11.72 39.27
N THR A 756 -33.16 12.15 39.54
CA THR A 756 -33.91 11.69 40.71
C THR A 756 -34.44 10.28 40.54
N SER A 757 -34.73 9.87 39.30
CA SER A 757 -35.17 8.53 38.95
C SER A 757 -34.06 7.50 39.13
N GLU A 758 -34.31 6.37 39.75
CA GLU A 758 -33.42 5.23 39.85
C GLU A 758 -33.11 4.68 38.46
N GLY A 759 -34.09 4.64 37.56
CA GLY A 759 -33.95 4.23 36.17
C GLY A 759 -32.97 5.11 35.40
N THR A 760 -33.11 6.44 35.52
CA THR A 760 -32.18 7.39 34.88
C THR A 760 -30.75 7.19 35.38
N ARG A 761 -30.53 7.04 36.71
CA ARG A 761 -29.20 6.81 37.27
C ARG A 761 -28.57 5.49 36.76
N ALA A 762 -29.37 4.43 36.66
CA ALA A 762 -28.94 3.16 36.14
C ALA A 762 -28.58 3.23 34.65
N VAL A 763 -29.35 3.91 33.81
CA VAL A 763 -29.10 4.09 32.37
C VAL A 763 -27.87 4.95 32.14
N ILE A 764 -27.65 6.02 32.91
CA ILE A 764 -26.43 6.84 32.83
C ILE A 764 -25.21 5.99 33.15
N ASN A 765 -25.25 5.17 34.20
CA ASN A 765 -24.16 4.30 34.59
C ASN A 765 -23.85 3.27 33.49
N GLU A 766 -24.86 2.52 33.01
CA GLU A 766 -24.68 1.55 31.94
C GLU A 766 -24.19 2.22 30.64
N GLY A 767 -24.84 3.30 30.23
CA GLY A 767 -24.55 3.99 29.00
C GLY A 767 -23.14 4.60 28.96
N MET A 768 -22.65 5.18 30.05
CA MET A 768 -21.30 5.70 30.17
C MET A 768 -20.25 4.58 30.08
N SER A 769 -20.48 3.46 30.74
CA SER A 769 -19.61 2.28 30.64
C SER A 769 -19.50 1.78 29.20
N ILE A 770 -20.60 1.70 28.47
CA ILE A 770 -20.62 1.28 27.07
C ILE A 770 -19.90 2.31 26.19
N LEU A 771 -20.15 3.59 26.36
CA LEU A 771 -19.52 4.66 25.59
C LEU A 771 -18.01 4.65 25.76
N LEU A 772 -17.51 4.57 27.00
CA LEU A 772 -16.07 4.57 27.27
C LEU A 772 -15.38 3.37 26.63
N ARG A 773 -15.95 2.18 26.73
CA ARG A 773 -15.38 0.97 26.13
C ARG A 773 -15.47 0.98 24.60
N THR A 774 -16.50 1.57 24.03
CA THR A 774 -16.66 1.72 22.58
C THR A 774 -15.64 2.72 21.99
N LEU A 775 -15.39 3.82 22.70
CA LEU A 775 -14.47 4.87 22.26
C LEU A 775 -12.99 4.57 22.60
N TYR A 776 -12.73 3.72 23.58
CA TYR A 776 -11.39 3.42 24.06
C TYR A 776 -10.38 3.07 22.96
N PRO A 777 -10.69 2.24 21.96
CA PRO A 777 -9.73 1.93 20.90
C PRO A 777 -9.22 3.15 20.16
N ILE A 778 -10.05 4.20 20.04
CA ILE A 778 -9.73 5.42 19.29
C ILE A 778 -9.08 6.47 20.20
N ALA A 779 -9.66 6.73 21.38
CA ALA A 779 -9.23 7.74 22.34
C ALA A 779 -8.87 7.11 23.69
N PRO A 780 -7.71 6.41 23.77
CA PRO A 780 -7.40 5.53 24.89
C PRO A 780 -7.10 6.27 26.20
N HIS A 781 -6.57 7.50 26.15
CA HIS A 781 -6.16 8.21 27.35
C HIS A 781 -7.36 8.77 28.13
N ILE A 782 -8.23 9.55 27.48
CA ILE A 782 -9.41 10.15 28.14
C ILE A 782 -10.36 9.06 28.64
N THR A 783 -10.55 8.00 27.84
CA THR A 783 -11.45 6.90 28.23
C THR A 783 -10.88 6.07 29.39
N ALA A 784 -9.58 5.81 29.40
CA ALA A 784 -8.91 5.11 30.51
C ALA A 784 -8.98 5.93 31.80
N GLN A 785 -8.72 7.23 31.75
CA GLN A 785 -8.81 8.09 32.90
C GLN A 785 -10.23 8.18 33.45
N LEU A 786 -11.23 8.37 32.59
CA LEU A 786 -12.64 8.39 33.02
C LEU A 786 -13.10 7.04 33.57
N PHE A 787 -12.64 5.94 32.99
CA PHE A 787 -12.96 4.59 33.45
C PHE A 787 -12.46 4.36 34.90
N GLU A 788 -11.25 4.80 35.23
CA GLU A 788 -10.70 4.78 36.57
C GLU A 788 -11.39 5.76 37.50
N ASP A 789 -11.52 7.05 37.13
CA ASP A 789 -12.10 8.09 37.94
C ASP A 789 -13.57 7.83 38.32
N LEU A 790 -14.32 7.13 37.45
CA LEU A 790 -15.71 6.77 37.66
C LEU A 790 -15.89 5.39 38.36
N GLY A 791 -14.81 4.71 38.69
CA GLY A 791 -14.78 3.47 39.45
C GLY A 791 -15.15 2.21 38.67
N TYR A 792 -15.12 2.26 37.34
CA TYR A 792 -15.39 1.08 36.50
C TYR A 792 -14.28 0.05 36.56
N ASP A 793 -13.02 0.47 36.72
CA ASP A 793 -11.87 -0.41 36.89
C ASP A 793 -12.04 -1.36 38.08
N GLN A 794 -12.55 -0.88 39.20
CA GLN A 794 -12.86 -1.68 40.38
C GLN A 794 -14.01 -2.66 40.14
N ARG A 795 -15.04 -2.24 39.42
CA ARG A 795 -16.20 -3.07 39.08
C ARG A 795 -15.88 -4.19 38.12
N PHE A 796 -15.03 -3.93 37.13
CA PHE A 796 -14.57 -4.94 36.18
C PHE A 796 -13.38 -5.74 36.67
N GLY A 797 -12.72 -5.30 37.75
CA GLY A 797 -11.52 -5.93 38.29
C GLY A 797 -10.30 -5.79 37.42
N THR A 798 -10.32 -4.86 36.46
CA THR A 798 -9.24 -4.62 35.49
C THR A 798 -9.30 -3.20 34.92
N SER A 799 -8.18 -2.72 34.39
CA SER A 799 -8.17 -1.48 33.60
C SER A 799 -8.93 -1.68 32.28
N ILE A 800 -9.29 -0.56 31.65
CA ILE A 800 -10.10 -0.58 30.41
C ILE A 800 -9.46 -1.38 29.28
N VAL A 801 -8.14 -1.48 29.24
CA VAL A 801 -7.40 -2.20 28.19
C VAL A 801 -7.79 -3.69 28.12
N ASP A 802 -8.06 -4.30 29.28
CA ASP A 802 -8.46 -5.70 29.39
C ASP A 802 -9.94 -5.86 29.80
N ALA A 803 -10.70 -4.76 29.88
CA ALA A 803 -12.13 -4.81 30.09
C ALA A 803 -12.82 -5.46 28.88
N PRO A 804 -13.85 -6.29 29.08
CA PRO A 804 -14.52 -6.94 27.97
C PRO A 804 -15.24 -5.92 27.07
N TRP A 805 -15.25 -6.15 25.78
CA TRP A 805 -16.09 -5.43 24.85
C TRP A 805 -17.56 -5.54 25.29
N PRO A 806 -18.35 -4.44 25.21
CA PRO A 806 -19.74 -4.47 25.67
C PRO A 806 -20.57 -5.52 24.94
N LYS A 807 -21.38 -6.27 25.69
CA LYS A 807 -22.34 -7.22 25.09
C LYS A 807 -23.57 -6.47 24.60
N ILE A 808 -24.04 -6.80 23.42
CA ILE A 808 -25.27 -6.25 22.85
C ILE A 808 -26.48 -6.86 23.55
N ASP A 809 -27.35 -6.03 24.11
CA ASP A 809 -28.66 -6.43 24.60
C ASP A 809 -29.72 -6.22 23.51
N ALA A 810 -30.09 -7.32 22.85
CA ALA A 810 -31.10 -7.30 21.78
C ALA A 810 -32.47 -6.81 22.24
N GLN A 811 -32.84 -7.05 23.50
CA GLN A 811 -34.11 -6.62 24.08
C GLN A 811 -34.19 -5.09 24.21
N ALA A 812 -33.04 -4.45 24.51
CA ALA A 812 -32.97 -3.00 24.61
C ALA A 812 -33.18 -2.29 23.26
N MET A 813 -32.97 -2.96 22.16
CA MET A 813 -33.15 -2.40 20.82
C MET A 813 -34.56 -2.53 20.27
N VAL A 814 -35.44 -3.25 20.95
CA VAL A 814 -36.84 -3.37 20.54
C VAL A 814 -37.55 -2.04 20.85
N ALA A 815 -38.11 -1.42 19.85
CA ALA A 815 -38.87 -0.20 20.03
C ALA A 815 -40.23 -0.55 20.61
N ASP A 816 -40.61 0.10 21.72
CA ASP A 816 -42.00 0.05 22.27
C ASP A 816 -42.98 0.77 21.35
N GLU A 817 -42.53 1.79 20.67
CA GLU A 817 -43.26 2.58 19.69
C GLU A 817 -42.54 2.70 18.37
N VAL A 818 -43.32 2.80 17.29
CA VAL A 818 -42.80 3.05 15.93
C VAL A 818 -43.30 4.38 15.46
N LYS A 819 -42.39 5.22 15.02
CA LYS A 819 -42.70 6.52 14.38
C LYS A 819 -43.02 6.27 12.91
N TYR A 820 -44.21 6.73 12.52
CA TYR A 820 -44.61 6.78 11.12
C TYR A 820 -44.65 8.23 10.64
N VAL A 821 -44.02 8.49 9.54
CA VAL A 821 -44.11 9.77 8.81
C VAL A 821 -45.41 9.77 8.02
N ILE A 822 -46.24 10.81 8.17
CA ILE A 822 -47.48 10.96 7.40
C ILE A 822 -47.19 11.78 6.15
N GLN A 823 -47.56 11.23 5.02
CA GLN A 823 -47.51 11.93 3.73
C GLN A 823 -48.95 12.10 3.20
N ILE A 824 -49.19 13.24 2.61
CA ILE A 824 -50.42 13.50 1.83
C ILE A 824 -49.99 13.69 0.37
N ASN A 825 -50.48 12.82 -0.51
CA ASN A 825 -50.06 12.78 -1.92
C ASN A 825 -48.51 12.82 -2.09
N GLY A 826 -47.79 12.04 -1.27
CA GLY A 826 -46.32 11.92 -1.32
C GLY A 826 -45.51 13.04 -0.67
N LYS A 827 -46.17 14.06 -0.08
CA LYS A 827 -45.51 15.18 0.63
C LYS A 827 -45.66 15.03 2.14
N LEU A 828 -44.53 15.17 2.87
CA LEU A 828 -44.51 15.14 4.35
C LEU A 828 -45.49 16.17 4.93
N ARG A 829 -46.38 15.72 5.84
CA ARG A 829 -47.41 16.55 6.45
C ARG A 829 -47.65 16.31 7.93
N GLY A 830 -46.98 15.34 8.53
CA GLY A 830 -47.10 15.07 9.95
C GLY A 830 -46.35 13.79 10.35
N GLU A 831 -46.45 13.46 11.62
CA GLU A 831 -45.84 12.28 12.21
C GLU A 831 -46.77 11.71 13.28
N ILE A 832 -46.76 10.36 13.43
CA ILE A 832 -47.42 9.68 14.54
C ILE A 832 -46.48 8.66 15.17
N ASN A 833 -46.58 8.50 16.49
CA ASN A 833 -45.97 7.40 17.21
C ASN A 833 -47.07 6.42 17.61
N VAL A 834 -46.89 5.16 17.31
CA VAL A 834 -47.84 4.11 17.69
C VAL A 834 -47.08 2.93 18.30
N PRO A 835 -47.65 2.15 19.23
CA PRO A 835 -47.00 0.95 19.73
C PRO A 835 -46.53 0.02 18.60
N ALA A 836 -45.40 -0.65 18.80
CA ALA A 836 -44.73 -1.43 17.73
C ALA A 836 -45.62 -2.54 17.14
N GLU A 837 -46.51 -3.09 17.95
CA GLU A 837 -47.46 -4.15 17.59
C GLU A 837 -48.82 -3.64 17.10
N THR A 838 -48.95 -2.32 16.85
CA THR A 838 -50.22 -1.72 16.40
C THR A 838 -50.62 -2.29 15.03
N PRO A 839 -51.84 -2.83 14.90
CA PRO A 839 -52.34 -3.31 13.64
C PRO A 839 -52.43 -2.22 12.56
N LYS A 840 -52.27 -2.60 11.29
CA LYS A 840 -52.32 -1.68 10.16
C LYS A 840 -53.55 -0.74 10.15
N SER A 841 -54.70 -1.28 10.47
CA SER A 841 -55.95 -0.49 10.53
C SER A 841 -55.94 0.61 11.58
N GLU A 842 -55.30 0.35 12.73
CA GLU A 842 -55.15 1.37 13.78
C GLU A 842 -54.08 2.41 13.42
N ILE A 843 -53.03 2.02 12.72
CA ILE A 843 -52.00 2.95 12.16
C ILE A 843 -52.68 3.89 11.16
N GLU A 844 -53.52 3.37 10.27
CA GLU A 844 -54.29 4.16 9.30
C GLU A 844 -55.24 5.14 10.00
N ALA A 845 -55.95 4.69 11.03
CA ALA A 845 -56.83 5.50 11.81
C ALA A 845 -56.12 6.62 12.58
N ALA A 846 -54.99 6.32 13.21
CA ALA A 846 -54.14 7.28 13.89
C ALA A 846 -53.55 8.34 12.93
N ALA A 847 -53.16 7.94 11.75
CA ALA A 847 -52.65 8.84 10.72
C ALA A 847 -53.75 9.80 10.21
N LEU A 848 -54.96 9.29 10.01
CA LEU A 848 -56.12 10.10 9.64
C LEU A 848 -56.54 11.10 10.76
N ALA A 849 -56.42 10.69 12.00
CA ALA A 849 -56.77 11.53 13.15
C ALA A 849 -55.70 12.60 13.48
N ASN A 850 -54.54 12.54 12.88
CA ASN A 850 -53.46 13.50 13.14
C ASN A 850 -53.87 14.91 12.73
N PRO A 851 -53.80 15.95 13.65
CA PRO A 851 -54.25 17.30 13.36
C PRO A 851 -53.54 17.97 12.18
N ASP A 852 -52.22 17.70 12.01
CA ASP A 852 -51.46 18.28 10.92
C ASP A 852 -51.83 17.64 9.57
N ALA A 853 -52.09 16.35 9.57
CA ALA A 853 -52.55 15.64 8.37
C ALA A 853 -53.97 16.15 7.98
N GLN A 854 -54.86 16.35 8.94
CA GLN A 854 -56.20 16.83 8.69
C GLN A 854 -56.27 18.21 8.02
N ARG A 855 -55.34 19.12 8.36
CA ARG A 855 -55.20 20.42 7.69
C ARG A 855 -54.95 20.31 6.18
N PHE A 856 -54.27 19.26 5.76
CA PHE A 856 -53.93 19.04 4.35
C PHE A 856 -54.92 18.13 3.63
N ILE A 857 -55.67 17.33 4.37
CA ILE A 857 -56.79 16.54 3.80
C ILE A 857 -57.93 17.52 3.47
N ASP A 858 -58.18 18.52 4.30
CA ASP A 858 -59.11 19.64 4.04
C ASP A 858 -60.50 19.19 3.53
N GLY A 859 -61.08 18.16 4.17
CA GLY A 859 -62.38 17.62 3.85
C GLY A 859 -62.49 16.87 2.51
N LYS A 860 -61.38 16.65 1.82
CA LYS A 860 -61.35 15.88 0.58
C LYS A 860 -61.56 14.38 0.84
N PRO A 861 -62.19 13.65 -0.06
CA PRO A 861 -62.35 12.20 0.11
C PRO A 861 -61.03 11.47 0.00
N VAL A 862 -60.72 10.65 1.00
CA VAL A 862 -59.58 9.78 0.99
C VAL A 862 -59.79 8.63 -0.02
N ARG A 863 -58.96 8.58 -1.03
CA ARG A 863 -59.04 7.56 -2.07
C ARG A 863 -58.28 6.26 -1.72
N LYS A 864 -57.12 6.40 -1.04
CA LYS A 864 -56.29 5.27 -0.68
C LYS A 864 -55.35 5.64 0.48
N ILE A 865 -55.08 4.68 1.37
CA ILE A 865 -54.05 4.79 2.38
C ILE A 865 -53.02 3.70 2.15
N ILE A 866 -51.74 4.05 2.10
CA ILE A 866 -50.62 3.15 1.88
C ILE A 866 -49.76 3.21 3.13
N VAL A 867 -49.69 2.10 3.87
CA VAL A 867 -48.82 1.96 5.04
C VAL A 867 -47.58 1.19 4.60
N VAL A 868 -46.42 1.82 4.71
CA VAL A 868 -45.12 1.16 4.60
C VAL A 868 -44.69 0.82 6.02
N PRO A 869 -44.64 -0.48 6.37
CA PRO A 869 -44.31 -0.91 7.73
C PRO A 869 -43.07 -0.23 8.29
N LYS A 870 -43.17 0.27 9.52
CA LYS A 870 -42.09 0.94 10.26
C LYS A 870 -41.43 2.14 9.56
N LYS A 871 -42.16 2.79 8.61
CA LYS A 871 -41.62 3.95 7.87
C LYS A 871 -42.61 5.08 7.71
N LEU A 872 -43.66 4.87 6.96
CA LEU A 872 -44.58 5.98 6.62
C LEU A 872 -45.99 5.48 6.32
N VAL A 873 -46.92 6.44 6.44
CA VAL A 873 -48.30 6.31 5.94
C VAL A 873 -48.49 7.38 4.88
N ASN A 874 -48.84 7.01 3.67
CA ASN A 874 -49.16 7.93 2.60
C ASN A 874 -50.69 7.91 2.36
N ILE A 875 -51.34 9.03 2.60
CA ILE A 875 -52.77 9.26 2.39
C ILE A 875 -52.94 9.95 1.03
N VAL A 876 -53.66 9.32 0.15
CA VAL A 876 -54.00 9.85 -1.16
C VAL A 876 -55.42 10.41 -1.13
N VAL A 877 -55.52 11.71 -1.39
CA VAL A 877 -56.80 12.45 -1.41
C VAL A 877 -57.12 13.00 -2.78
#